data_7f392a3c8e14302d54bcb0e5d63334ef
#
_entry.id   7f392a3c8e14302d54bcb0e5d63334ef
#
_cell.length_a   1.000
_cell.length_b   1.000
_cell.length_c   1.000
_cell.angle_alpha   90.00
_cell.angle_beta   90.00
_cell.angle_gamma   90.00
#
_symmetry.space_group_name_H-M   'P 1'
#
loop_
_entity.id
_entity.type
_entity.pdbx_description
1 polymer ?
#
loop_
_entity_poly.entity_id
_entity_poly.type
_entity_poly.pdbx_seq_one_letter_code
_entity_poly.pdbx_strand_id
1 'polypeptide(L)'
;MFNQFKNQMKKQLLLMMSLLFVSVMSFSQQSGKVLDADTKEPLIGATVLSADGRNGAVTDLDGAFSIDVNEGANVTVSFTGYKSTVVSAEGGMVVYLSPDFNELSEVVVTSGVIDIAKVRETPVAVSTISPAEISLKVGNQEFPEIMNRTPGVYATKQGGGYGDSRISLRGFDQRNTSFLINGQPVNDMENGWVYWSNWQGLTDVASGIQIQRGLGASRLAVPSVGGTVSIFTKAAEKSKGGSVAQTIGNNGFRKTSLVYNSGKNAKGWASSFLLSKWQGDGYVYGTAGEGTTYFAAIGYQPDGSKHSLNLSVLGASQWHHQRSSWVSIRDYQNFGSDKKDGIDRRWNTDAGFLNGEEYNMRRNFYNKPLATFNWDWDINSKLKLNTSLYASAGRGGGTGPRGGNFRAAATDYFPFNIDLTQHYLTNGRGTRDANGFINFDAAVASNQSTTNPYSGAISSFAGQLIGSNGFRDNGVNRAVLIRRASMNSHDWVGAISNLEGQFGKFKTSIGVDLRQYKGYHYRVLNDLLGLDGYYSTGNRNSAGQIINTLTEASPFRNTGIRGPKIDYYNNGIVGWQGLNGMIEYNDEKKLTAVLQAGLSNQSFQREDFFDQPQLPISETKNQGGGYLKGGANLNLSESSNIFFNTGFISRQPQFDAVFPNYANYVNEDLQNEKIKSLELGYGFIGDNITFNVNAYSTTWGNRFVTRALFNAQGDQGYGQFKDIDVRHNGIELEGTYRPTSKLKFQGMLSIGDWRYTKDFTSTLFDANQQQIGTGTLYLKDAKVGDAAQFTSYVSADYKVGKKINVDFGYRFVDGLYADYSIVDAVFTQPNNAGALKLPSYGLADLGLTARAGKFTFRANVNNLFDTVYISESETNIHADGSAPTWNGVDVRNSVWFGFGRTWNASLKYNF
;
A
#
# COMPACT_ATOMS: atom_id res chain seq x y z
N MET A 1 -33.04 -49.86 12.62
CA MET A 1 -32.69 -49.88 11.20
C MET A 1 -31.73 -48.73 10.78
N PHE A 2 -31.85 -47.55 11.35
CA PHE A 2 -30.99 -46.39 10.98
C PHE A 2 -29.53 -46.52 11.43
N ASN A 3 -29.22 -47.18 12.54
CA ASN A 3 -27.85 -47.32 13.04
C ASN A 3 -27.03 -48.41 12.35
N GLN A 4 -27.68 -49.38 11.72
CA GLN A 4 -26.99 -50.42 10.90
C GLN A 4 -26.58 -49.85 9.54
N PHE A 5 -27.40 -48.96 8.96
CA PHE A 5 -27.08 -48.31 7.68
C PHE A 5 -25.87 -47.37 7.80
N LYS A 6 -25.76 -46.63 8.92
CA LYS A 6 -24.65 -45.71 9.21
C LYS A 6 -23.31 -46.44 9.41
N ASN A 7 -23.33 -47.65 9.97
CA ASN A 7 -22.13 -48.44 10.13
C ASN A 7 -21.70 -49.18 8.85
N GLN A 8 -22.63 -49.55 7.98
CA GLN A 8 -22.27 -50.09 6.67
C GLN A 8 -21.70 -49.03 5.75
N MET A 9 -22.25 -47.81 5.72
CA MET A 9 -21.69 -46.70 4.96
C MET A 9 -20.29 -46.28 5.44
N LYS A 10 -20.03 -46.31 6.75
CA LYS A 10 -18.67 -46.04 7.27
C LYS A 10 -17.67 -47.12 6.89
N LYS A 11 -18.07 -48.39 6.87
CA LYS A 11 -17.22 -49.50 6.40
C LYS A 11 -16.95 -49.44 4.91
N GLN A 12 -17.95 -49.12 4.10
CA GLN A 12 -17.76 -48.94 2.65
C GLN A 12 -16.91 -47.69 2.32
N LEU A 13 -17.06 -46.62 3.06
CA LEU A 13 -16.23 -45.43 2.90
C LEU A 13 -14.76 -45.68 3.31
N LEU A 14 -14.54 -46.45 4.37
CA LEU A 14 -13.19 -46.87 4.80
C LEU A 14 -12.56 -47.86 3.82
N LEU A 15 -13.37 -48.77 3.22
CA LEU A 15 -12.90 -49.69 2.19
C LEU A 15 -12.62 -49.01 0.86
N MET A 16 -13.39 -47.99 0.50
CA MET A 16 -13.14 -47.12 -0.65
C MET A 16 -11.90 -46.21 -0.46
N MET A 17 -11.66 -45.73 0.75
CA MET A 17 -10.43 -44.99 1.10
C MET A 17 -9.19 -45.91 1.13
N SER A 18 -9.32 -47.18 1.51
CA SER A 18 -8.21 -48.14 1.49
C SER A 18 -7.89 -48.63 0.08
N LEU A 19 -8.87 -48.74 -0.83
CA LEU A 19 -8.65 -49.09 -2.23
C LEU A 19 -8.08 -47.94 -3.08
N LEU A 20 -8.20 -46.69 -2.64
CA LEU A 20 -7.54 -45.51 -3.23
C LEU A 20 -6.05 -45.42 -2.86
N PHE A 21 -5.56 -46.23 -1.92
CA PHE A 21 -4.16 -46.25 -1.49
C PHE A 21 -3.29 -47.31 -2.17
N VAL A 22 -3.83 -48.12 -3.05
CA VAL A 22 -3.10 -49.20 -3.72
C VAL A 22 -3.16 -49.05 -5.25
N SER A 23 -2.64 -47.97 -5.74
CA SER A 23 -2.08 -47.86 -7.10
C SER A 23 -0.74 -47.16 -7.02
N VAL A 24 0.24 -47.79 -6.40
CA VAL A 24 1.63 -47.42 -6.54
C VAL A 24 2.05 -47.89 -7.95
N MET A 25 1.96 -46.99 -8.91
CA MET A 25 2.74 -47.09 -10.13
C MET A 25 4.21 -46.86 -9.76
N SER A 26 5.05 -47.84 -10.00
CA SER A 26 6.50 -47.71 -9.91
C SER A 26 6.96 -46.76 -10.99
N PHE A 27 7.14 -45.45 -10.63
CA PHE A 27 7.86 -44.51 -11.49
C PHE A 27 9.36 -44.61 -11.16
N SER A 28 10.21 -44.48 -12.16
CA SER A 28 11.67 -44.43 -12.01
C SER A 28 12.07 -43.11 -11.34
N GLN A 29 12.23 -43.16 -10.04
CA GLN A 29 12.61 -42.03 -9.24
C GLN A 29 14.12 -41.77 -9.38
N GLN A 30 14.49 -40.63 -9.99
CA GLN A 30 15.89 -40.22 -10.11
C GLN A 30 16.30 -39.38 -8.88
N SER A 31 17.44 -39.70 -8.32
CA SER A 31 17.97 -38.99 -7.13
C SER A 31 19.27 -38.29 -7.44
N GLY A 32 19.58 -37.21 -6.70
CA GLY A 32 20.80 -36.47 -6.89
C GLY A 32 21.08 -35.50 -5.76
N LYS A 33 22.14 -34.71 -5.91
CA LYS A 33 22.50 -33.62 -5.00
C LYS A 33 22.75 -32.35 -5.79
N VAL A 34 22.37 -31.21 -5.22
CA VAL A 34 22.70 -29.88 -5.74
C VAL A 34 23.69 -29.22 -4.78
N LEU A 35 24.82 -28.84 -5.29
CA LEU A 35 25.93 -28.24 -4.54
C LEU A 35 26.30 -26.90 -5.15
N ASP A 36 26.81 -26.01 -4.33
CA ASP A 36 27.46 -24.77 -4.77
C ASP A 36 28.75 -25.11 -5.55
N ALA A 37 28.93 -24.52 -6.73
CA ALA A 37 30.06 -24.83 -7.58
C ALA A 37 31.40 -24.37 -6.99
N ASP A 38 31.42 -23.33 -6.15
CA ASP A 38 32.64 -22.77 -5.55
C ASP A 38 32.95 -23.40 -4.19
N THR A 39 31.95 -23.47 -3.30
CA THR A 39 32.17 -23.96 -1.92
C THR A 39 31.98 -25.46 -1.76
N LYS A 40 31.38 -26.14 -2.75
CA LYS A 40 30.94 -27.54 -2.70
C LYS A 40 29.94 -27.83 -1.58
N GLU A 41 29.33 -26.79 -1.02
CA GLU A 41 28.32 -26.93 0.03
C GLU A 41 26.95 -27.30 -0.56
N PRO A 42 26.11 -28.04 0.18
CA PRO A 42 24.77 -28.35 -0.26
C PRO A 42 23.91 -27.11 -0.43
N LEU A 43 23.21 -26.98 -1.55
CA LEU A 43 22.23 -25.94 -1.79
C LEU A 43 20.86 -26.43 -1.32
N ILE A 44 20.49 -26.04 -0.10
CA ILE A 44 19.26 -26.46 0.58
C ILE A 44 18.09 -25.63 0.04
N GLY A 45 17.05 -26.28 -0.46
CA GLY A 45 15.90 -25.59 -1.05
C GLY A 45 16.08 -25.24 -2.52
N ALA A 46 17.10 -25.78 -3.20
CA ALA A 46 17.22 -25.70 -4.64
C ALA A 46 16.05 -26.46 -5.31
N THR A 47 15.51 -25.88 -6.35
CA THR A 47 14.39 -26.47 -7.11
C THR A 47 14.94 -27.26 -8.30
N VAL A 48 14.49 -28.49 -8.44
CA VAL A 48 14.75 -29.36 -9.57
C VAL A 48 13.43 -29.58 -10.29
N LEU A 49 13.32 -29.16 -11.54
CA LEU A 49 12.08 -29.17 -12.30
C LEU A 49 12.27 -29.94 -13.61
N SER A 50 11.35 -30.85 -13.95
CA SER A 50 11.36 -31.50 -15.26
C SER A 50 11.18 -30.49 -16.39
N ALA A 51 11.69 -30.78 -17.58
CA ALA A 51 11.64 -29.89 -18.74
C ALA A 51 10.20 -29.51 -19.16
N ASP A 52 9.24 -30.39 -18.84
CA ASP A 52 7.82 -30.17 -19.06
C ASP A 52 7.12 -29.47 -17.89
N GLY A 53 7.86 -29.13 -16.81
CA GLY A 53 7.33 -28.45 -15.61
C GLY A 53 6.42 -29.31 -14.74
N ARG A 54 6.25 -30.59 -15.02
CA ARG A 54 5.27 -31.47 -14.33
C ARG A 54 5.75 -31.97 -12.99
N ASN A 55 6.99 -32.40 -12.95
CA ASN A 55 7.61 -32.99 -11.78
C ASN A 55 8.65 -32.05 -11.23
N GLY A 56 8.59 -31.80 -9.93
CA GLY A 56 9.52 -30.95 -9.23
C GLY A 56 9.93 -31.53 -7.89
N ALA A 57 11.17 -31.28 -7.52
CA ALA A 57 11.71 -31.62 -6.22
C ALA A 57 12.44 -30.42 -5.65
N VAL A 58 12.54 -30.39 -4.32
CA VAL A 58 13.30 -29.37 -3.61
C VAL A 58 14.37 -30.11 -2.80
N THR A 59 15.59 -29.61 -2.84
CA THR A 59 16.70 -30.24 -2.12
C THR A 59 16.54 -30.11 -0.62
N ASP A 60 16.90 -31.20 0.09
CA ASP A 60 16.94 -31.28 1.54
C ASP A 60 18.22 -30.63 2.14
N LEU A 61 18.50 -30.88 3.43
CA LEU A 61 19.65 -30.33 4.14
C LEU A 61 21.02 -30.76 3.61
N ASP A 62 21.07 -31.91 2.98
CA ASP A 62 22.28 -32.45 2.38
C ASP A 62 22.37 -32.09 0.89
N GLY A 63 21.48 -31.18 0.43
CA GLY A 63 21.34 -30.82 -0.97
C GLY A 63 20.74 -31.96 -1.82
N ALA A 64 20.25 -33.03 -1.18
CA ALA A 64 19.75 -34.18 -1.89
C ALA A 64 18.29 -33.95 -2.34
N PHE A 65 17.96 -34.49 -3.51
CA PHE A 65 16.61 -34.45 -4.06
C PHE A 65 16.26 -35.80 -4.66
N SER A 66 14.97 -36.01 -4.83
CA SER A 66 14.43 -37.14 -5.60
C SER A 66 13.29 -36.62 -6.47
N ILE A 67 13.36 -36.86 -7.75
CA ILE A 67 12.42 -36.40 -8.77
C ILE A 67 11.90 -37.56 -9.58
N ASP A 68 10.62 -37.54 -9.88
CA ASP A 68 9.93 -38.58 -10.63
C ASP A 68 9.96 -38.24 -12.13
N VAL A 69 11.07 -38.65 -12.76
CA VAL A 69 11.31 -38.49 -14.20
C VAL A 69 12.06 -39.71 -14.74
N ASN A 70 11.90 -39.98 -16.03
CA ASN A 70 12.66 -41.03 -16.70
C ASN A 70 14.18 -40.69 -16.72
N GLU A 71 14.98 -41.74 -16.67
CA GLU A 71 16.43 -41.59 -16.87
C GLU A 71 16.70 -40.98 -18.25
N GLY A 72 17.64 -40.04 -18.30
CA GLY A 72 17.95 -39.25 -19.49
C GLY A 72 17.02 -38.03 -19.75
N ALA A 73 15.93 -37.86 -18.97
CA ALA A 73 15.07 -36.67 -19.13
C ALA A 73 15.80 -35.39 -18.68
N ASN A 74 15.60 -34.33 -19.41
CA ASN A 74 16.17 -33.04 -19.03
C ASN A 74 15.44 -32.48 -17.81
N VAL A 75 16.20 -32.10 -16.78
CA VAL A 75 15.71 -31.37 -15.60
C VAL A 75 16.43 -30.03 -15.47
N THR A 76 15.68 -29.01 -15.14
CA THR A 76 16.22 -27.67 -14.81
C THR A 76 16.44 -27.58 -13.31
N VAL A 77 17.68 -27.35 -12.92
CA VAL A 77 18.05 -27.13 -11.52
C VAL A 77 18.29 -25.66 -11.30
N SER A 78 17.59 -25.07 -10.34
CA SER A 78 17.66 -23.65 -10.01
C SER A 78 17.70 -23.44 -8.50
N PHE A 79 18.40 -22.38 -8.08
CA PHE A 79 18.43 -21.93 -6.70
C PHE A 79 18.59 -20.42 -6.67
N THR A 80 17.89 -19.72 -5.78
CA THR A 80 17.93 -18.26 -5.70
C THR A 80 19.36 -17.75 -5.51
N GLY A 81 19.83 -16.95 -6.44
CA GLY A 81 21.22 -16.42 -6.46
C GLY A 81 22.23 -17.33 -7.18
N TYR A 82 21.78 -18.28 -8.00
CA TYR A 82 22.61 -19.20 -8.77
C TYR A 82 22.12 -19.33 -10.22
N LYS A 83 23.04 -19.54 -11.17
CA LYS A 83 22.69 -19.82 -12.57
C LYS A 83 21.93 -21.12 -12.66
N SER A 84 20.72 -21.05 -13.21
CA SER A 84 19.95 -22.24 -13.53
C SER A 84 20.67 -23.10 -14.56
N THR A 85 20.69 -24.41 -14.35
CA THR A 85 21.41 -25.36 -15.20
C THR A 85 20.46 -26.47 -15.62
N VAL A 86 20.47 -26.80 -16.90
CA VAL A 86 19.74 -27.96 -17.42
C VAL A 86 20.69 -29.16 -17.46
N VAL A 87 20.27 -30.26 -16.84
CA VAL A 87 21.05 -31.51 -16.77
C VAL A 87 20.16 -32.69 -17.15
N SER A 88 20.78 -33.75 -17.64
CA SER A 88 20.14 -35.03 -17.85
C SER A 88 19.93 -35.75 -16.52
N ALA A 89 18.73 -36.22 -16.25
CA ALA A 89 18.40 -36.92 -15.00
C ALA A 89 19.02 -38.31 -14.99
N GLU A 90 19.93 -38.54 -14.05
CA GLU A 90 20.58 -39.84 -13.80
C GLU A 90 20.57 -40.16 -12.30
N GLY A 91 20.47 -41.43 -11.94
CA GLY A 91 20.50 -41.82 -10.54
C GLY A 91 21.83 -41.50 -9.86
N GLY A 92 21.78 -40.73 -8.75
CA GLY A 92 22.95 -40.33 -7.99
C GLY A 92 23.71 -39.11 -8.58
N MET A 93 23.11 -38.35 -9.50
CA MET A 93 23.75 -37.17 -10.12
C MET A 93 24.12 -36.10 -9.10
N VAL A 94 25.23 -35.41 -9.36
CA VAL A 94 25.65 -34.24 -8.58
C VAL A 94 25.63 -33.02 -9.50
N VAL A 95 24.76 -32.07 -9.19
CA VAL A 95 24.61 -30.82 -9.96
C VAL A 95 25.31 -29.69 -9.22
N TYR A 96 26.25 -29.03 -9.87
CA TYR A 96 26.93 -27.87 -9.37
C TYR A 96 26.29 -26.61 -9.93
N LEU A 97 25.72 -25.78 -9.08
CA LEU A 97 25.23 -24.45 -9.48
C LEU A 97 26.31 -23.40 -9.18
N SER A 98 26.65 -22.61 -10.19
CA SER A 98 27.48 -21.43 -10.00
C SER A 98 26.65 -20.28 -9.47
N PRO A 99 27.13 -19.48 -8.49
CA PRO A 99 26.48 -18.28 -8.07
C PRO A 99 26.14 -17.40 -9.27
N ASP A 100 24.89 -16.97 -9.40
CA ASP A 100 24.47 -16.04 -10.44
C ASP A 100 24.29 -14.65 -9.83
N PHE A 101 25.18 -13.76 -10.18
CA PHE A 101 25.11 -12.37 -9.75
C PHE A 101 24.02 -11.59 -10.50
N ASN A 102 23.49 -12.18 -11.58
CA ASN A 102 22.43 -11.62 -12.42
C ASN A 102 21.03 -12.04 -11.97
N GLU A 103 20.89 -13.03 -11.10
CA GLU A 103 19.61 -13.58 -10.65
C GLU A 103 18.88 -12.71 -9.61
N LEU A 104 19.05 -11.39 -9.68
CA LEU A 104 18.13 -10.47 -9.02
C LEU A 104 16.80 -10.29 -9.79
N SER A 105 16.60 -11.02 -10.88
CA SER A 105 15.59 -10.65 -11.87
C SER A 105 14.57 -11.73 -12.25
N GLU A 106 14.70 -12.97 -11.83
CA GLU A 106 13.68 -13.96 -12.21
C GLU A 106 12.53 -14.00 -11.20
N VAL A 107 11.65 -12.99 -11.30
CA VAL A 107 10.29 -13.11 -10.81
C VAL A 107 9.54 -13.96 -11.81
N VAL A 108 9.25 -15.20 -11.47
CA VAL A 108 8.40 -16.06 -12.30
C VAL A 108 6.99 -15.50 -12.26
N VAL A 109 6.59 -14.82 -13.31
CA VAL A 109 5.24 -14.29 -13.49
C VAL A 109 4.47 -15.19 -14.42
N THR A 110 3.33 -15.63 -13.99
CA THR A 110 2.45 -16.55 -14.69
C THR A 110 1.29 -15.87 -15.40
N SER A 111 1.26 -14.54 -15.43
CA SER A 111 0.23 -13.79 -16.16
C SER A 111 0.86 -12.95 -17.26
N GLY A 112 0.52 -13.24 -18.51
CA GLY A 112 1.00 -12.51 -19.69
C GLY A 112 0.44 -11.11 -19.86
N VAL A 113 -0.41 -10.63 -18.93
CA VAL A 113 -0.92 -9.25 -18.92
C VAL A 113 0.13 -8.27 -18.39
N ILE A 114 1.19 -8.77 -17.74
CA ILE A 114 2.21 -7.94 -17.09
C ILE A 114 3.53 -8.02 -17.85
N ASP A 115 4.11 -6.86 -18.16
CA ASP A 115 5.51 -6.78 -18.57
C ASP A 115 6.41 -6.68 -17.35
N ILE A 116 7.28 -7.67 -17.21
CA ILE A 116 8.43 -7.58 -16.33
C ILE A 116 9.51 -6.81 -17.08
N ALA A 117 9.95 -5.69 -16.50
CA ALA A 117 11.13 -5.02 -16.99
C ALA A 117 12.36 -5.89 -16.74
N LYS A 118 13.08 -6.20 -17.79
CA LYS A 118 14.32 -6.97 -17.71
C LYS A 118 15.51 -6.03 -17.69
N VAL A 119 16.41 -6.29 -16.76
CA VAL A 119 17.68 -5.57 -16.68
C VAL A 119 18.43 -5.75 -17.99
N ARG A 120 18.98 -4.63 -18.56
CA ARG A 120 19.71 -4.59 -19.84
C ARG A 120 18.89 -4.81 -21.12
N GLU A 121 17.60 -5.08 -21.01
CA GLU A 121 16.70 -5.17 -22.16
C GLU A 121 15.69 -4.01 -22.15
N THR A 122 15.06 -3.77 -21.00
CA THR A 122 14.04 -2.71 -20.90
C THR A 122 14.69 -1.38 -20.54
N PRO A 123 14.41 -0.29 -21.29
CA PRO A 123 15.05 1.02 -21.07
C PRO A 123 14.39 1.79 -19.92
N VAL A 124 14.38 1.23 -18.72
CA VAL A 124 13.78 1.84 -17.50
C VAL A 124 14.61 1.55 -16.27
N ALA A 125 14.55 2.46 -15.31
CA ALA A 125 15.10 2.23 -13.97
C ALA A 125 14.21 1.23 -13.22
N VAL A 126 14.73 0.05 -12.89
CA VAL A 126 13.98 -1.02 -12.24
C VAL A 126 14.71 -1.57 -11.04
N SER A 127 13.96 -1.80 -9.96
CA SER A 127 14.41 -2.55 -8.78
C SER A 127 13.47 -3.72 -8.53
N THR A 128 14.02 -4.86 -8.12
CA THR A 128 13.23 -6.06 -7.83
C THR A 128 13.51 -6.50 -6.39
N ILE A 129 12.44 -6.79 -5.64
CA ILE A 129 12.51 -7.36 -4.30
C ILE A 129 12.07 -8.83 -4.42
N SER A 130 12.99 -9.72 -4.11
CA SER A 130 12.78 -11.17 -4.25
C SER A 130 11.85 -11.72 -3.16
N PRO A 131 11.24 -12.91 -3.37
CA PRO A 131 10.44 -13.60 -2.35
C PRO A 131 11.23 -13.88 -1.06
N ALA A 132 12.52 -14.18 -1.21
CA ALA A 132 13.40 -14.41 -0.07
C ALA A 132 13.56 -13.15 0.78
N GLU A 133 13.79 -11.99 0.15
CA GLU A 133 13.89 -10.71 0.84
C GLU A 133 12.56 -10.33 1.51
N ILE A 134 11.42 -10.50 0.84
CA ILE A 134 10.10 -10.28 1.44
C ILE A 134 9.96 -11.14 2.71
N SER A 135 10.20 -12.44 2.60
CA SER A 135 10.04 -13.38 3.72
C SER A 135 10.96 -13.10 4.91
N LEU A 136 12.20 -12.66 4.65
CA LEU A 136 13.19 -12.43 5.69
C LEU A 136 13.06 -11.05 6.35
N LYS A 137 12.67 -10.03 5.61
CA LYS A 137 12.75 -8.63 6.05
C LYS A 137 11.42 -8.04 6.54
N VAL A 138 10.29 -8.63 6.16
CA VAL A 138 8.97 -8.10 6.55
C VAL A 138 8.77 -8.11 8.06
N GLY A 139 8.92 -9.27 8.70
CA GLY A 139 8.67 -9.39 10.15
C GLY A 139 7.30 -8.83 10.56
N ASN A 140 7.31 -7.76 11.34
CA ASN A 140 6.15 -6.96 11.73
C ASN A 140 6.10 -5.59 11.04
N GLN A 141 6.86 -5.39 9.96
CA GLN A 141 6.81 -4.17 9.14
C GLN A 141 5.58 -4.20 8.22
N GLU A 142 5.11 -3.01 7.87
CA GLU A 142 4.08 -2.81 6.85
C GLU A 142 4.63 -3.08 5.45
N PHE A 143 3.76 -3.48 4.51
CA PHE A 143 4.17 -3.79 3.14
C PHE A 143 4.94 -2.64 2.44
N PRO A 144 4.55 -1.36 2.54
CA PRO A 144 5.31 -0.26 1.94
C PRO A 144 6.73 -0.09 2.48
N GLU A 145 6.97 -0.40 3.74
CA GLU A 145 8.27 -0.17 4.37
C GLU A 145 9.38 -1.05 3.79
N ILE A 146 9.03 -2.23 3.25
CA ILE A 146 9.99 -3.14 2.61
C ILE A 146 10.65 -2.44 1.42
N MET A 147 9.91 -1.55 0.75
CA MET A 147 10.38 -0.81 -0.43
C MET A 147 11.31 0.36 -0.08
N ASN A 148 11.46 0.73 1.19
CA ASN A 148 12.40 1.77 1.66
C ASN A 148 13.88 1.52 1.34
N ARG A 149 14.21 0.35 0.82
CA ARG A 149 15.56 -0.04 0.36
C ARG A 149 15.78 0.24 -1.13
N THR A 150 14.74 0.74 -1.80
CA THR A 150 14.76 1.09 -3.21
C THR A 150 15.03 2.59 -3.36
N PRO A 151 15.90 3.03 -4.28
CA PRO A 151 16.14 4.45 -4.52
C PRO A 151 14.84 5.21 -4.81
N GLY A 152 14.73 6.42 -4.30
CA GLY A 152 13.58 7.30 -4.52
C GLY A 152 12.31 6.92 -3.76
N VAL A 153 12.31 5.84 -2.98
CA VAL A 153 11.17 5.43 -2.15
C VAL A 153 11.28 6.01 -0.74
N TYR A 154 10.18 6.60 -0.29
CA TYR A 154 9.99 7.01 1.09
C TYR A 154 8.64 6.51 1.60
N ALA A 155 8.65 5.57 2.51
CA ALA A 155 7.47 5.01 3.14
C ALA A 155 7.50 5.23 4.66
N THR A 156 6.35 5.59 5.22
CA THR A 156 6.14 5.87 6.64
C THR A 156 4.95 5.08 7.17
N LYS A 157 4.79 5.07 8.50
CA LYS A 157 3.62 4.48 9.18
C LYS A 157 2.55 5.51 9.51
N GLN A 158 2.77 6.78 9.14
CA GLN A 158 1.90 7.90 9.52
C GLN A 158 1.56 7.89 11.02
N GLY A 159 0.28 7.89 11.38
CA GLY A 159 -0.17 7.84 12.77
C GLY A 159 0.18 6.54 13.51
N GLY A 160 0.53 5.45 12.83
CA GLY A 160 1.06 4.24 13.41
C GLY A 160 0.05 3.12 13.69
N GLY A 161 -1.18 3.22 13.18
CA GLY A 161 -2.11 2.08 13.14
C GLY A 161 -1.70 1.04 12.10
N TYR A 162 -2.17 -0.19 12.27
CA TYR A 162 -1.90 -1.27 11.33
C TYR A 162 -2.49 -0.97 9.95
N GLY A 163 -1.63 -0.90 8.91
CA GLY A 163 -2.05 -0.60 7.54
C GLY A 163 -2.28 0.88 7.24
N ASP A 164 -1.89 1.78 8.13
CA ASP A 164 -1.98 3.23 7.93
C ASP A 164 -0.79 3.80 7.12
N SER A 165 0.09 2.94 6.63
CA SER A 165 1.29 3.35 5.90
C SER A 165 1.00 4.21 4.68
N ARG A 166 1.94 5.08 4.37
CA ARG A 166 2.01 5.90 3.18
C ARG A 166 3.33 5.62 2.45
N ILE A 167 3.33 5.80 1.13
CA ILE A 167 4.53 5.66 0.30
C ILE A 167 4.58 6.76 -0.74
N SER A 168 5.76 7.29 -0.99
CA SER A 168 6.07 8.14 -2.13
C SER A 168 7.20 7.51 -2.96
N LEU A 169 7.19 7.79 -4.26
CA LEU A 169 8.22 7.36 -5.21
C LEU A 169 8.70 8.59 -5.98
N ARG A 170 9.99 8.96 -5.84
CA ARG A 170 10.59 10.17 -6.42
C ARG A 170 9.83 11.46 -6.06
N GLY A 171 9.26 11.53 -4.85
CA GLY A 171 8.43 12.63 -4.38
C GLY A 171 7.00 12.65 -4.89
N PHE A 172 6.59 11.70 -5.71
CA PHE A 172 5.19 11.51 -6.07
C PHE A 172 4.51 10.63 -5.03
N ASP A 173 3.42 11.09 -4.47
CA ASP A 173 2.65 10.30 -3.51
C ASP A 173 2.00 9.07 -4.18
N GLN A 174 1.49 8.16 -3.37
CA GLN A 174 0.93 6.88 -3.85
C GLN A 174 -0.27 7.02 -4.80
N ARG A 175 -0.99 8.15 -4.81
CA ARG A 175 -2.07 8.42 -5.77
C ARG A 175 -1.54 8.61 -7.18
N ASN A 176 -0.27 8.93 -7.30
CA ASN A 176 0.43 9.24 -8.54
C ASN A 176 1.41 8.15 -8.98
N THR A 177 1.41 7.03 -8.25
CA THR A 177 2.16 5.81 -8.55
C THR A 177 1.17 4.68 -8.82
N SER A 178 1.33 3.95 -9.90
CA SER A 178 0.45 2.81 -10.22
C SER A 178 0.87 1.58 -9.43
N PHE A 179 -0.04 1.03 -8.63
CA PHE A 179 0.15 -0.23 -7.91
C PHE A 179 -0.66 -1.32 -8.58
N LEU A 180 0.01 -2.41 -8.94
CA LEU A 180 -0.56 -3.53 -9.65
C LEU A 180 -0.42 -4.81 -8.83
N ILE A 181 -1.50 -5.57 -8.69
CA ILE A 181 -1.46 -6.95 -8.17
C ILE A 181 -1.78 -7.87 -9.34
N ASN A 182 -0.82 -8.69 -9.76
CA ASN A 182 -0.93 -9.56 -10.94
C ASN A 182 -1.41 -8.80 -12.21
N GLY A 183 -0.96 -7.56 -12.38
CA GLY A 183 -1.31 -6.69 -13.51
C GLY A 183 -2.58 -5.88 -13.36
N GLN A 184 -3.34 -6.09 -12.31
CA GLN A 184 -4.55 -5.31 -12.05
C GLN A 184 -4.22 -4.08 -11.22
N PRO A 185 -4.61 -2.88 -11.65
CA PRO A 185 -4.49 -1.67 -10.85
C PRO A 185 -5.36 -1.77 -9.60
N VAL A 186 -4.78 -1.40 -8.45
CA VAL A 186 -5.48 -1.42 -7.16
C VAL A 186 -5.64 -0.03 -6.54
N ASN A 187 -5.13 1.00 -7.20
CA ASN A 187 -5.44 2.38 -6.84
C ASN A 187 -6.94 2.64 -6.98
N ASP A 188 -7.52 3.30 -6.00
CA ASP A 188 -8.93 3.68 -6.01
C ASP A 188 -9.26 4.55 -7.24
N MET A 189 -10.40 4.29 -7.91
CA MET A 189 -10.73 4.96 -9.16
C MET A 189 -11.28 6.38 -8.99
N GLU A 190 -11.67 6.77 -7.78
CA GLU A 190 -12.12 8.13 -7.48
C GLU A 190 -10.94 9.04 -7.10
N ASN A 191 -10.13 8.61 -6.14
CA ASN A 191 -9.11 9.46 -5.53
C ASN A 191 -7.66 8.98 -5.73
N GLY A 192 -7.45 7.85 -6.41
CA GLY A 192 -6.13 7.28 -6.70
C GLY A 192 -5.41 6.65 -5.49
N TRP A 193 -6.01 6.69 -4.29
CA TRP A 193 -5.34 6.24 -3.07
C TRP A 193 -5.21 4.71 -3.00
N VAL A 194 -4.16 4.23 -2.35
CA VAL A 194 -4.01 2.83 -1.97
C VAL A 194 -4.10 2.73 -0.45
N TYR A 195 -5.16 2.13 0.05
CA TYR A 195 -5.35 1.89 1.48
C TYR A 195 -4.66 0.57 1.84
N TRP A 196 -3.47 0.65 2.43
CA TRP A 196 -2.63 -0.54 2.70
C TRP A 196 -3.26 -1.50 3.71
N SER A 197 -4.14 -1.02 4.57
CA SER A 197 -4.97 -1.86 5.45
C SER A 197 -5.79 -2.90 4.69
N ASN A 198 -6.20 -2.62 3.45
CA ASN A 198 -6.94 -3.56 2.61
C ASN A 198 -6.05 -4.67 2.02
N TRP A 199 -4.73 -4.53 2.12
CA TRP A 199 -3.73 -5.37 1.51
C TRP A 199 -2.74 -5.96 2.52
N GLN A 200 -3.10 -5.98 3.79
CA GLN A 200 -2.29 -6.51 4.88
C GLN A 200 -1.98 -7.95 4.68
N GLY A 201 -1.47 -8.67 4.19
CA GLY A 201 -1.25 -10.06 3.87
C GLY A 201 -0.60 -10.25 2.51
N LEU A 202 -0.41 -9.17 1.75
CA LEU A 202 0.36 -9.23 0.51
C LEU A 202 1.75 -9.83 0.72
N THR A 203 2.38 -9.56 1.86
CA THR A 203 3.67 -10.13 2.23
C THR A 203 3.69 -11.66 2.33
N ASP A 204 2.55 -12.28 2.64
CA ASP A 204 2.43 -13.74 2.76
C ASP A 204 2.25 -14.41 1.40
N VAL A 205 1.64 -13.70 0.45
CA VAL A 205 1.31 -14.24 -0.88
C VAL A 205 2.26 -13.77 -1.98
N ALA A 206 2.97 -12.65 -1.77
CA ALA A 206 3.85 -12.07 -2.78
C ALA A 206 4.98 -13.03 -3.17
N SER A 207 5.13 -13.26 -4.46
CA SER A 207 6.23 -14.00 -5.07
C SER A 207 7.31 -13.08 -5.64
N GLY A 208 7.14 -11.77 -5.51
CA GLY A 208 8.09 -10.74 -5.91
C GLY A 208 7.43 -9.39 -6.02
N ILE A 209 8.24 -8.33 -5.95
CA ILE A 209 7.82 -6.95 -6.18
C ILE A 209 8.79 -6.35 -7.19
N GLN A 210 8.27 -5.75 -8.24
CA GLN A 210 9.08 -4.97 -9.18
C GLN A 210 8.66 -3.51 -9.12
N ILE A 211 9.62 -2.63 -8.92
CA ILE A 211 9.43 -1.19 -8.85
C ILE A 211 10.10 -0.58 -10.07
N GLN A 212 9.29 -0.14 -11.02
CA GLN A 212 9.71 0.61 -12.19
C GLN A 212 9.54 2.08 -11.90
N ARG A 213 10.63 2.81 -11.86
CA ARG A 213 10.64 4.24 -11.52
C ARG A 213 10.43 5.09 -12.76
N GLY A 214 9.71 6.23 -12.62
CA GLY A 214 9.42 7.15 -13.72
C GLY A 214 8.33 6.64 -14.67
N LEU A 215 8.50 6.87 -15.97
CA LEU A 215 7.46 6.56 -16.96
C LEU A 215 7.13 5.07 -17.11
N GLY A 216 8.01 4.18 -16.64
CA GLY A 216 7.82 2.74 -16.63
C GLY A 216 7.60 2.14 -18.03
N ALA A 217 7.73 0.81 -18.11
CA ALA A 217 7.43 0.04 -19.33
C ALA A 217 6.03 -0.60 -19.29
N SER A 218 5.16 -0.19 -18.35
CA SER A 218 3.82 -0.76 -18.21
C SER A 218 3.03 -0.64 -19.52
N ARG A 219 2.46 -1.75 -19.98
CA ARG A 219 1.56 -1.83 -21.13
C ARG A 219 0.14 -1.41 -20.83
N LEU A 220 -0.16 -1.01 -19.59
CA LEU A 220 -1.48 -0.54 -19.27
C LEU A 220 -1.73 0.86 -19.81
N ALA A 221 -2.96 1.12 -20.20
CA ALA A 221 -3.41 2.45 -20.60
C ALA A 221 -3.40 3.47 -19.45
N VAL A 222 -3.08 3.04 -18.22
CA VAL A 222 -3.05 3.88 -17.03
C VAL A 222 -1.76 4.67 -16.97
N PRO A 223 -1.81 5.99 -17.05
CA PRO A 223 -0.64 6.83 -16.92
C PRO A 223 -0.22 6.95 -15.45
N SER A 224 0.93 6.38 -15.12
CA SER A 224 1.61 6.62 -13.84
C SER A 224 2.61 7.76 -13.98
N VAL A 225 2.69 8.62 -12.99
CA VAL A 225 3.64 9.76 -12.95
C VAL A 225 4.94 9.36 -12.24
N GLY A 226 4.82 8.81 -11.04
CA GLY A 226 5.98 8.44 -10.20
C GLY A 226 6.63 7.13 -10.63
N GLY A 227 5.85 6.19 -11.15
CA GLY A 227 6.30 4.87 -11.53
C GLY A 227 5.23 3.81 -11.37
N THR A 228 5.64 2.55 -11.57
CA THR A 228 4.75 1.39 -11.42
C THR A 228 5.35 0.41 -10.43
N VAL A 229 4.56 0.01 -9.44
CA VAL A 229 4.89 -1.05 -8.47
C VAL A 229 4.05 -2.27 -8.80
N SER A 230 4.67 -3.30 -9.35
CA SER A 230 4.03 -4.57 -9.69
C SER A 230 4.29 -5.59 -8.60
N ILE A 231 3.22 -6.12 -8.02
CA ILE A 231 3.24 -7.13 -6.96
C ILE A 231 2.73 -8.43 -7.57
N PHE A 232 3.57 -9.45 -7.53
CA PHE A 232 3.24 -10.77 -8.05
C PHE A 232 2.84 -11.67 -6.91
N THR A 233 1.74 -12.39 -7.05
CA THR A 233 1.33 -13.37 -6.05
C THR A 233 1.73 -14.78 -6.48
N LYS A 234 1.70 -15.70 -5.53
CA LYS A 234 2.02 -17.11 -5.79
C LYS A 234 1.00 -17.68 -6.77
N ALA A 235 1.50 -18.18 -7.89
CA ALA A 235 0.68 -18.91 -8.85
C ALA A 235 0.39 -20.34 -8.39
N ALA A 236 -0.68 -20.93 -8.93
CA ALA A 236 -1.07 -22.31 -8.67
C ALA A 236 -0.05 -23.37 -9.20
N GLU A 237 0.99 -22.98 -9.92
CA GLU A 237 1.95 -23.85 -10.61
C GLU A 237 3.16 -24.28 -9.76
N LYS A 238 3.18 -23.97 -8.46
CA LYS A 238 4.34 -24.27 -7.62
C LYS A 238 4.48 -25.75 -7.30
N SER A 239 5.70 -26.13 -6.96
CA SER A 239 6.00 -27.48 -6.45
C SER A 239 5.10 -27.84 -5.26
N LYS A 240 4.75 -29.12 -5.14
CA LYS A 240 3.97 -29.65 -4.02
C LYS A 240 4.69 -29.38 -2.70
N GLY A 241 3.95 -28.90 -1.71
CA GLY A 241 4.48 -28.64 -0.38
C GLY A 241 3.69 -27.57 0.35
N GLY A 242 4.12 -27.26 1.55
CA GLY A 242 3.46 -26.24 2.36
C GLY A 242 4.30 -25.79 3.52
N SER A 243 3.75 -24.85 4.28
CA SER A 243 4.39 -24.40 5.52
C SER A 243 3.38 -23.92 6.55
N VAL A 244 3.74 -24.08 7.82
CA VAL A 244 3.09 -23.40 8.94
C VAL A 244 4.12 -22.49 9.57
N ALA A 245 3.73 -21.24 9.84
CA ALA A 245 4.59 -20.26 10.50
C ALA A 245 3.88 -19.58 11.65
N GLN A 246 4.62 -19.37 12.74
CA GLN A 246 4.20 -18.56 13.87
C GLN A 246 5.18 -17.40 14.03
N THR A 247 4.65 -16.17 14.08
CA THR A 247 5.43 -14.96 14.35
C THR A 247 4.91 -14.32 15.63
N ILE A 248 5.82 -13.84 16.46
CA ILE A 248 5.55 -13.03 17.65
C ILE A 248 6.38 -11.74 17.60
N GLY A 249 5.96 -10.71 18.27
CA GLY A 249 6.67 -9.44 18.37
C GLY A 249 6.27 -8.63 19.59
N ASN A 250 6.86 -7.46 19.72
CA ASN A 250 6.48 -6.54 20.77
C ASN A 250 5.01 -6.08 20.64
N ASN A 251 4.44 -5.52 21.71
CA ASN A 251 3.05 -5.04 21.81
C ASN A 251 2.02 -6.14 21.46
N GLY A 252 2.19 -7.33 22.00
CA GLY A 252 1.23 -8.42 21.83
C GLY A 252 1.12 -8.95 20.38
N PHE A 253 1.99 -8.51 19.47
CA PHE A 253 1.91 -8.95 18.07
C PHE A 253 2.11 -10.46 17.94
N ARG A 254 1.17 -11.10 17.27
CA ARG A 254 1.23 -12.51 16.92
C ARG A 254 0.55 -12.75 15.56
N LYS A 255 1.17 -13.61 14.75
CA LYS A 255 0.67 -14.00 13.44
C LYS A 255 0.88 -15.49 13.22
N THR A 256 -0.17 -16.17 12.81
CA THR A 256 -0.11 -17.58 12.40
C THR A 256 -0.45 -17.66 10.91
N SER A 257 0.37 -18.36 10.13
CA SER A 257 0.17 -18.53 8.69
C SER A 257 0.26 -19.99 8.29
N LEU A 258 -0.67 -20.43 7.44
CA LEU A 258 -0.70 -21.74 6.79
C LEU A 258 -0.65 -21.54 5.28
N VAL A 259 0.28 -22.21 4.59
CA VAL A 259 0.40 -22.22 3.14
C VAL A 259 0.43 -23.66 2.67
N TYR A 260 -0.30 -23.98 1.58
CA TYR A 260 -0.25 -25.27 0.92
C TYR A 260 -0.32 -25.09 -0.60
N ASN A 261 0.50 -25.85 -1.33
CA ASN A 261 0.49 -25.94 -2.78
C ASN A 261 0.38 -27.42 -3.17
N SER A 262 -0.54 -27.76 -4.08
CA SER A 262 -0.72 -29.14 -4.53
C SER A 262 0.38 -29.61 -5.49
N GLY A 263 1.07 -28.68 -6.12
CA GLY A 263 1.84 -28.93 -7.33
C GLY A 263 0.93 -29.23 -8.52
N LYS A 264 1.48 -29.22 -9.73
CA LYS A 264 0.79 -29.54 -10.97
C LYS A 264 0.66 -31.06 -11.10
N ASN A 265 -0.54 -31.55 -11.30
CA ASN A 265 -0.78 -32.97 -11.53
C ASN A 265 -0.69 -33.33 -13.01
N ALA A 266 -0.70 -34.63 -13.34
CA ALA A 266 -0.60 -35.16 -14.71
C ALA A 266 -1.71 -34.64 -15.67
N LYS A 267 -2.83 -34.13 -15.14
CA LYS A 267 -3.92 -33.55 -15.94
C LYS A 267 -3.78 -32.01 -16.10
N GLY A 268 -2.68 -31.42 -15.63
CA GLY A 268 -2.40 -30.00 -15.72
C GLY A 268 -3.05 -29.14 -14.65
N TRP A 269 -3.64 -29.70 -13.60
CA TRP A 269 -4.25 -28.94 -12.50
C TRP A 269 -3.24 -28.68 -11.37
N ALA A 270 -3.26 -27.46 -10.85
CA ALA A 270 -2.55 -27.08 -9.65
C ALA A 270 -3.43 -26.19 -8.78
N SER A 271 -3.19 -26.19 -7.45
CA SER A 271 -3.89 -25.32 -6.53
C SER A 271 -2.95 -24.80 -5.44
N SER A 272 -3.21 -23.58 -5.01
CA SER A 272 -2.51 -22.92 -3.89
C SER A 272 -3.52 -22.37 -2.92
N PHE A 273 -3.21 -22.48 -1.64
CA PHE A 273 -4.04 -22.00 -0.55
C PHE A 273 -3.17 -21.34 0.52
N LEU A 274 -3.62 -20.18 1.05
CA LEU A 274 -3.04 -19.53 2.21
C LEU A 274 -4.15 -19.04 3.13
N LEU A 275 -3.94 -19.23 4.41
CA LEU A 275 -4.72 -18.62 5.47
C LEU A 275 -3.77 -18.09 6.52
N SER A 276 -3.90 -16.81 6.90
CA SER A 276 -3.17 -16.27 8.02
C SER A 276 -4.06 -15.40 8.90
N LYS A 277 -3.78 -15.40 10.21
CA LYS A 277 -4.42 -14.52 11.20
C LYS A 277 -3.34 -13.79 11.96
N TRP A 278 -3.51 -12.48 12.12
CA TRP A 278 -2.65 -11.64 12.95
C TRP A 278 -3.49 -10.83 13.94
N GLN A 279 -2.86 -10.43 15.05
CA GLN A 279 -3.39 -9.50 16.04
C GLN A 279 -2.25 -8.86 16.82
N GLY A 280 -2.53 -7.72 17.46
CA GLY A 280 -1.59 -7.02 18.33
C GLY A 280 -2.19 -5.76 18.92
N ASP A 281 -1.58 -5.26 20.01
CA ASP A 281 -2.04 -4.07 20.72
C ASP A 281 -1.61 -2.76 20.03
N GLY A 282 -0.71 -2.86 19.02
CA GLY A 282 -0.13 -1.72 18.33
C GLY A 282 1.06 -1.09 19.06
N TYR A 283 1.94 -0.44 18.31
CA TYR A 283 3.09 0.27 18.88
C TYR A 283 2.65 1.56 19.59
N VAL A 284 1.75 2.31 18.97
CA VAL A 284 1.13 3.52 19.52
C VAL A 284 -0.01 3.10 20.47
N TYR A 285 -0.17 3.78 21.60
CA TYR A 285 -1.22 3.46 22.55
C TYR A 285 -2.60 3.54 21.92
N GLY A 286 -3.45 2.56 22.22
CA GLY A 286 -4.81 2.51 21.71
C GLY A 286 -4.89 2.24 20.20
N THR A 287 -3.89 1.57 19.60
CA THR A 287 -3.92 1.19 18.18
C THR A 287 -3.98 -0.33 17.96
N ALA A 288 -4.65 -1.03 18.86
CA ALA A 288 -4.90 -2.46 18.71
C ALA A 288 -5.58 -2.81 17.38
N GLY A 289 -5.30 -4.02 16.89
CA GLY A 289 -5.90 -4.49 15.64
C GLY A 289 -5.80 -5.99 15.46
N GLU A 290 -6.64 -6.50 14.55
CA GLU A 290 -6.56 -7.88 14.07
C GLU A 290 -6.99 -7.99 12.61
N GLY A 291 -6.51 -9.04 11.95
CA GLY A 291 -6.91 -9.32 10.59
C GLY A 291 -6.69 -10.77 10.18
N THR A 292 -7.38 -11.14 9.10
CA THR A 292 -7.29 -12.46 8.49
C THR A 292 -7.03 -12.29 7.00
N THR A 293 -5.93 -12.88 6.51
CA THR A 293 -5.64 -12.94 5.08
C THR A 293 -6.00 -14.31 4.57
N TYR A 294 -6.68 -14.36 3.44
CA TYR A 294 -6.98 -15.57 2.72
C TYR A 294 -6.59 -15.44 1.25
N PHE A 295 -6.04 -16.52 0.72
CA PHE A 295 -5.73 -16.63 -0.71
C PHE A 295 -6.03 -18.03 -1.17
N ALA A 296 -6.67 -18.16 -2.31
CA ALA A 296 -6.90 -19.41 -2.99
C ALA A 296 -6.65 -19.23 -4.49
N ALA A 297 -5.95 -20.16 -5.12
CA ALA A 297 -5.76 -20.16 -6.57
C ALA A 297 -5.88 -21.56 -7.13
N ILE A 298 -6.46 -21.65 -8.33
CA ILE A 298 -6.57 -22.89 -9.11
C ILE A 298 -6.06 -22.58 -10.51
N GLY A 299 -5.02 -23.30 -10.94
CA GLY A 299 -4.45 -23.22 -12.28
C GLY A 299 -4.79 -24.48 -13.09
N TYR A 300 -4.94 -24.31 -14.40
CA TYR A 300 -5.13 -25.38 -15.35
C TYR A 300 -4.29 -25.14 -16.59
N GLN A 301 -3.30 -25.98 -16.80
CA GLN A 301 -2.39 -25.93 -17.94
C GLN A 301 -1.93 -27.33 -18.29
N PRO A 302 -2.71 -28.11 -19.07
CA PRO A 302 -2.28 -29.41 -19.56
C PRO A 302 -1.05 -29.29 -20.45
N ASP A 303 -0.24 -30.33 -20.50
CA ASP A 303 0.95 -30.31 -21.35
C ASP A 303 0.57 -30.30 -22.81
N GLY A 304 1.32 -29.52 -23.59
CA GLY A 304 1.03 -29.28 -25.01
C GLY A 304 -0.22 -28.42 -25.25
N SER A 305 -0.94 -27.99 -24.19
CA SER A 305 -2.06 -27.07 -24.33
C SER A 305 -1.57 -25.69 -24.76
N LYS A 306 -2.30 -25.07 -25.69
CA LYS A 306 -2.13 -23.66 -26.07
C LYS A 306 -2.81 -22.71 -25.09
N HIS A 307 -3.49 -23.23 -24.07
CA HIS A 307 -4.24 -22.45 -23.11
C HIS A 307 -3.71 -22.67 -21.69
N SER A 308 -3.54 -21.59 -20.95
CA SER A 308 -3.32 -21.58 -19.52
C SER A 308 -4.41 -20.76 -18.84
N LEU A 309 -5.03 -21.32 -17.81
CA LEU A 309 -6.10 -20.70 -17.04
C LEU A 309 -5.68 -20.60 -15.58
N ASN A 310 -5.92 -19.46 -14.95
CA ASN A 310 -5.68 -19.26 -13.52
C ASN A 310 -6.82 -18.45 -12.91
N LEU A 311 -7.48 -19.03 -11.92
CA LEU A 311 -8.47 -18.34 -11.08
C LEU A 311 -7.88 -18.15 -9.70
N SER A 312 -7.91 -16.93 -9.18
CA SER A 312 -7.46 -16.65 -7.82
C SER A 312 -8.40 -15.72 -7.08
N VAL A 313 -8.45 -15.86 -5.77
CA VAL A 313 -9.14 -14.96 -4.85
C VAL A 313 -8.17 -14.60 -3.74
N LEU A 314 -7.96 -13.29 -3.53
CA LEU A 314 -7.18 -12.71 -2.45
C LEU A 314 -8.06 -11.80 -1.62
N GLY A 315 -7.95 -11.84 -0.30
CA GLY A 315 -8.58 -10.88 0.59
C GLY A 315 -7.85 -10.76 1.92
N ALA A 316 -7.99 -9.59 2.54
CA ALA A 316 -7.43 -9.27 3.84
C ALA A 316 -8.49 -8.51 4.66
N SER A 317 -9.30 -9.26 5.39
CA SER A 317 -10.28 -8.67 6.30
C SER A 317 -9.59 -8.21 7.57
N GLN A 318 -9.79 -6.95 7.97
CA GLN A 318 -9.12 -6.40 9.14
C GLN A 318 -9.94 -5.32 9.83
N TRP A 319 -9.65 -5.10 11.10
CA TRP A 319 -9.92 -3.87 11.80
C TRP A 319 -8.69 -3.45 12.63
N HIS A 320 -8.52 -2.16 12.80
CA HIS A 320 -7.53 -1.60 13.71
C HIS A 320 -7.96 -0.23 14.21
N HIS A 321 -7.52 0.11 15.40
CA HIS A 321 -7.62 1.46 15.92
C HIS A 321 -6.49 2.34 15.37
N GLN A 322 -6.74 3.64 15.29
CA GLN A 322 -5.82 4.58 14.64
C GLN A 322 -5.42 5.72 15.60
N ARG A 323 -4.29 6.32 15.32
CA ARG A 323 -3.97 7.70 15.68
C ARG A 323 -3.99 8.51 14.38
N SER A 324 -5.05 9.28 14.17
CA SER A 324 -5.23 10.04 12.92
C SER A 324 -5.30 11.55 13.10
N SER A 325 -5.35 12.02 14.34
CA SER A 325 -5.30 13.45 14.64
C SER A 325 -3.86 13.93 14.79
N TRP A 326 -3.49 14.89 13.97
CA TRP A 326 -2.20 15.57 14.07
C TRP A 326 -2.11 16.35 15.38
N VAL A 327 -0.95 16.32 16.00
CA VAL A 327 -0.68 17.04 17.27
C VAL A 327 0.70 17.65 17.25
N SER A 328 0.89 18.68 18.08
CA SER A 328 2.14 19.40 18.15
C SER A 328 3.24 18.59 18.84
N ILE A 329 4.50 18.92 18.55
CA ILE A 329 5.65 18.35 19.28
C ILE A 329 5.49 18.60 20.79
N ARG A 330 4.95 19.78 21.17
CA ARG A 330 4.67 20.15 22.57
C ARG A 330 3.71 19.15 23.24
N ASP A 331 2.72 18.65 22.51
CA ASP A 331 1.80 17.67 23.06
C ASP A 331 2.49 16.34 23.38
N TYR A 332 3.38 15.87 22.49
CA TYR A 332 4.23 14.71 22.77
C TYR A 332 5.23 14.91 23.91
N GLN A 333 5.59 16.18 24.20
CA GLN A 333 6.42 16.52 25.35
C GLN A 333 5.61 16.56 26.64
N ASN A 334 4.38 17.04 26.59
CA ASN A 334 3.53 17.22 27.76
C ASN A 334 2.91 15.90 28.21
N PHE A 335 2.48 15.05 27.27
CA PHE A 335 1.69 13.86 27.52
C PHE A 335 2.44 12.56 27.34
N GLY A 336 1.74 11.46 27.77
CA GLY A 336 2.29 10.14 27.82
C GLY A 336 3.25 9.92 28.97
N SER A 337 3.67 8.69 29.17
CA SER A 337 4.51 8.24 30.29
C SER A 337 5.83 7.59 29.88
N ASP A 338 6.01 7.30 28.59
CA ASP A 338 7.18 6.59 28.05
C ASP A 338 8.01 7.53 27.16
N LYS A 339 8.62 8.55 27.80
CA LYS A 339 9.36 9.60 27.10
C LYS A 339 10.80 9.20 26.85
N LYS A 340 11.23 9.36 25.59
CA LYS A 340 12.62 9.33 25.18
C LYS A 340 12.97 10.64 24.47
N ASP A 341 14.11 11.23 24.82
CA ASP A 341 14.52 12.56 24.32
C ASP A 341 13.44 13.63 24.53
N GLY A 342 12.68 13.51 25.64
CA GLY A 342 11.59 14.40 26.01
C GLY A 342 10.27 14.14 25.27
N ILE A 343 10.18 13.14 24.42
CA ILE A 343 9.03 12.84 23.54
C ILE A 343 8.43 11.48 23.89
N ASP A 344 7.12 11.41 24.17
CA ASP A 344 6.39 10.13 24.12
C ASP A 344 5.77 9.92 22.71
N ARG A 345 6.54 9.33 21.81
CA ARG A 345 6.13 9.04 20.43
C ARG A 345 4.99 8.02 20.34
N ARG A 346 4.66 7.31 21.41
CA ARG A 346 3.58 6.32 21.51
C ARG A 346 2.25 6.94 21.94
N TRP A 347 2.27 8.15 22.47
CA TRP A 347 1.05 8.82 22.89
C TRP A 347 0.05 9.02 21.75
N ASN A 348 -1.23 8.85 22.04
CA ASN A 348 -2.32 8.91 21.08
C ASN A 348 -3.45 9.81 21.61
N THR A 349 -3.68 10.91 20.93
CA THR A 349 -4.72 11.88 21.28
C THR A 349 -6.15 11.39 20.99
N ASP A 350 -6.32 10.36 20.14
CA ASP A 350 -7.62 9.80 19.76
C ASP A 350 -8.08 8.68 20.72
N ALA A 351 -7.21 8.21 21.61
CA ALA A 351 -7.44 7.11 22.52
C ALA A 351 -7.71 7.57 23.95
N GLY A 352 -8.38 6.73 24.73
CA GLY A 352 -8.67 6.92 26.15
C GLY A 352 -9.34 5.72 26.76
N PHE A 353 -10.16 5.96 27.80
CA PHE A 353 -10.79 4.90 28.55
C PHE A 353 -12.30 5.13 28.73
N LEU A 354 -13.08 4.07 28.57
CA LEU A 354 -14.52 3.98 28.81
C LEU A 354 -14.78 2.80 29.74
N ASN A 355 -15.35 3.03 30.89
CA ASN A 355 -15.58 2.00 31.94
C ASN A 355 -14.30 1.23 32.32
N GLY A 356 -13.16 1.91 32.30
CA GLY A 356 -11.85 1.32 32.60
C GLY A 356 -11.21 0.53 31.46
N GLU A 357 -11.91 0.32 30.34
CA GLU A 357 -11.42 -0.36 29.16
C GLU A 357 -10.88 0.64 28.13
N GLU A 358 -9.86 0.23 27.38
CA GLU A 358 -9.31 1.04 26.29
C GLU A 358 -10.38 1.32 25.22
N TYR A 359 -10.56 2.57 24.88
CA TYR A 359 -11.49 3.02 23.86
C TYR A 359 -10.82 4.02 22.92
N ASN A 360 -11.06 3.87 21.62
CA ASN A 360 -10.53 4.78 20.61
C ASN A 360 -11.65 5.28 19.71
N MET A 361 -11.68 6.60 19.46
CA MET A 361 -12.63 7.20 18.55
C MET A 361 -12.41 6.79 17.09
N ARG A 362 -11.19 6.42 16.73
CA ARG A 362 -10.75 6.12 15.38
C ARG A 362 -10.52 4.62 15.21
N ARG A 363 -11.39 3.98 14.44
CA ARG A 363 -11.24 2.56 14.08
C ARG A 363 -11.45 2.40 12.58
N ASN A 364 -10.46 1.93 11.87
CA ASN A 364 -10.59 1.47 10.50
C ASN A 364 -11.03 0.00 10.48
N PHE A 365 -11.91 -0.36 9.57
CA PHE A 365 -12.33 -1.74 9.37
C PHE A 365 -12.72 -1.95 7.91
N TYR A 366 -12.18 -3.01 7.29
CA TYR A 366 -12.39 -3.22 5.87
C TYR A 366 -12.23 -4.70 5.48
N ASN A 367 -13.01 -5.12 4.47
CA ASN A 367 -12.83 -6.36 3.75
C ASN A 367 -12.93 -6.07 2.24
N LYS A 368 -11.85 -6.35 1.51
CA LYS A 368 -11.75 -6.10 0.06
C LYS A 368 -11.28 -7.36 -0.67
N PRO A 369 -12.16 -8.34 -0.90
CA PRO A 369 -11.82 -9.48 -1.74
C PRO A 369 -11.57 -9.03 -3.18
N LEU A 370 -10.55 -9.61 -3.80
CA LEU A 370 -10.21 -9.45 -5.21
C LEU A 370 -10.19 -10.83 -5.86
N ALA A 371 -11.11 -11.08 -6.79
CA ALA A 371 -11.14 -12.26 -7.62
C ALA A 371 -10.54 -11.94 -9.00
N THR A 372 -9.67 -12.81 -9.50
CA THR A 372 -8.99 -12.65 -10.78
C THR A 372 -9.06 -13.94 -11.57
N PHE A 373 -9.42 -13.84 -12.83
CA PHE A 373 -9.35 -14.92 -13.80
C PHE A 373 -8.39 -14.51 -14.92
N ASN A 374 -7.30 -15.24 -15.07
CA ASN A 374 -6.31 -15.04 -16.14
C ASN A 374 -6.44 -16.18 -17.17
N TRP A 375 -6.45 -15.79 -18.43
CA TRP A 375 -6.44 -16.70 -19.57
C TRP A 375 -5.34 -16.27 -20.54
N ASP A 376 -4.34 -17.15 -20.67
CA ASP A 376 -3.28 -17.01 -21.66
C ASP A 376 -3.52 -18.00 -22.78
N TRP A 377 -3.48 -17.55 -24.04
CA TRP A 377 -3.71 -18.34 -25.23
C TRP A 377 -2.59 -18.16 -26.24
N ASP A 378 -1.76 -19.18 -26.42
CA ASP A 378 -0.76 -19.26 -27.47
C ASP A 378 -1.47 -19.63 -28.79
N ILE A 379 -1.96 -18.63 -29.55
CA ILE A 379 -2.72 -18.80 -30.78
C ILE A 379 -1.89 -19.61 -31.78
N ASN A 380 -0.63 -19.18 -31.95
CA ASN A 380 0.39 -19.88 -32.73
C ASN A 380 1.79 -19.44 -32.25
N SER A 381 2.86 -19.87 -32.94
CA SER A 381 4.24 -19.57 -32.56
C SER A 381 4.60 -18.07 -32.60
N LYS A 382 3.78 -17.21 -33.18
CA LYS A 382 4.01 -15.77 -33.31
C LYS A 382 3.02 -14.91 -32.53
N LEU A 383 1.85 -15.42 -32.20
CA LEU A 383 0.75 -14.65 -31.62
C LEU A 383 0.30 -15.26 -30.30
N LYS A 384 0.20 -14.42 -29.27
CA LYS A 384 -0.28 -14.76 -27.96
C LYS A 384 -1.34 -13.76 -27.51
N LEU A 385 -2.46 -14.22 -26.95
CA LEU A 385 -3.48 -13.42 -26.31
C LEU A 385 -3.42 -13.65 -24.80
N ASN A 386 -3.32 -12.57 -24.04
CA ASN A 386 -3.35 -12.59 -22.58
C ASN A 386 -4.56 -11.79 -22.10
N THR A 387 -5.43 -12.40 -21.32
CA THR A 387 -6.64 -11.77 -20.82
C THR A 387 -6.75 -11.93 -19.31
N SER A 388 -7.06 -10.86 -18.61
CA SER A 388 -7.36 -10.85 -17.18
C SER A 388 -8.73 -10.24 -16.94
N LEU A 389 -9.62 -10.99 -16.31
CA LEU A 389 -10.90 -10.51 -15.80
C LEU A 389 -10.82 -10.43 -14.28
N TYR A 390 -11.36 -9.37 -13.69
CA TYR A 390 -11.33 -9.22 -12.25
C TYR A 390 -12.56 -8.55 -11.67
N ALA A 391 -12.84 -8.87 -10.43
CA ALA A 391 -13.92 -8.27 -9.66
C ALA A 391 -13.49 -8.09 -8.20
N SER A 392 -13.94 -6.98 -7.60
CA SER A 392 -13.74 -6.68 -6.18
C SER A 392 -15.01 -6.06 -5.59
N ALA A 393 -15.36 -6.47 -4.38
CA ALA A 393 -16.48 -5.92 -3.62
C ALA A 393 -15.99 -5.48 -2.25
N GLY A 394 -15.51 -4.25 -2.14
CA GLY A 394 -15.00 -3.68 -0.90
C GLY A 394 -16.12 -3.22 0.05
N ARG A 395 -16.04 -3.59 1.32
CA ARG A 395 -17.00 -3.18 2.36
C ARG A 395 -16.25 -2.79 3.62
N GLY A 396 -16.51 -1.56 4.07
CA GLY A 396 -15.88 -1.05 5.30
C GLY A 396 -15.92 0.45 5.42
N GLY A 397 -15.15 0.97 6.37
CA GLY A 397 -15.10 2.39 6.66
C GLY A 397 -14.20 2.71 7.85
N GLY A 398 -14.34 3.93 8.35
CA GLY A 398 -13.60 4.41 9.50
C GLY A 398 -14.48 5.17 10.49
N THR A 399 -14.34 4.87 11.79
CA THR A 399 -15.04 5.61 12.82
C THR A 399 -14.38 6.95 13.09
N GLY A 400 -15.10 7.84 13.77
CA GLY A 400 -14.57 9.12 14.21
C GLY A 400 -15.60 9.89 15.03
N PRO A 401 -15.19 10.98 15.67
CA PRO A 401 -16.07 11.81 16.45
C PRO A 401 -17.11 12.53 15.60
N ARG A 402 -18.26 12.79 16.19
CA ARG A 402 -19.30 13.69 15.70
C ARG A 402 -19.94 14.40 16.87
N GLY A 403 -20.11 15.72 16.74
CA GLY A 403 -20.73 16.57 17.76
C GLY A 403 -19.95 17.86 17.98
N GLY A 404 -20.61 18.88 18.50
CA GLY A 404 -20.09 20.25 18.60
C GLY A 404 -19.07 20.52 19.71
N ASN A 405 -18.71 19.52 20.44
CA ASN A 405 -18.12 19.71 21.74
C ASN A 405 -16.67 19.65 21.92
N PHE A 406 -15.99 19.27 20.91
CA PHE A 406 -14.56 19.48 20.88
C PHE A 406 -14.20 20.87 20.33
N ARG A 407 -15.21 21.72 20.08
CA ARG A 407 -15.00 23.11 19.71
C ARG A 407 -15.16 23.97 20.93
N ALA A 408 -14.14 24.69 21.31
CA ALA A 408 -14.21 25.78 22.24
C ALA A 408 -15.15 26.89 21.75
N ALA A 409 -15.38 27.90 22.61
CA ALA A 409 -16.19 29.04 22.27
C ALA A 409 -15.82 29.63 20.90
N ALA A 410 -16.78 30.27 20.23
CA ALA A 410 -16.76 30.75 18.85
C ALA A 410 -15.56 31.64 18.43
N THR A 411 -14.66 31.95 19.35
CA THR A 411 -13.41 32.70 19.10
C THR A 411 -12.21 31.82 18.82
N ASP A 412 -12.31 30.50 19.11
CA ASP A 412 -11.22 29.57 18.87
C ASP A 412 -11.53 28.80 17.58
N TYR A 413 -11.17 29.42 16.49
CA TYR A 413 -11.05 28.78 15.20
C TYR A 413 -10.11 27.58 15.33
N PHE A 414 -10.53 26.38 14.88
CA PHE A 414 -9.66 25.26 14.70
C PHE A 414 -8.75 25.50 13.49
N PRO A 415 -7.59 26.10 13.63
CA PRO A 415 -6.48 25.63 12.86
C PRO A 415 -6.21 24.20 13.38
N PHE A 416 -5.76 23.32 12.54
CA PHE A 416 -5.39 21.94 12.86
C PHE A 416 -4.34 21.82 14.00
N ASN A 417 -3.94 22.89 14.60
CA ASN A 417 -2.88 23.14 15.58
C ASN A 417 -3.41 23.56 16.95
N ILE A 418 -4.64 23.31 17.29
CA ILE A 418 -5.02 23.58 18.66
C ILE A 418 -4.27 22.59 19.55
N ASP A 419 -3.54 23.18 20.46
CA ASP A 419 -3.16 22.57 21.71
C ASP A 419 -4.45 22.08 22.40
N LEU A 420 -4.91 20.92 21.95
CA LEU A 420 -6.09 20.24 22.51
C LEU A 420 -5.96 20.09 24.02
N THR A 421 -4.72 20.12 24.51
CA THR A 421 -4.36 20.03 25.91
C THR A 421 -4.70 21.25 26.71
N GLN A 422 -4.30 22.39 26.28
CA GLN A 422 -4.66 23.64 26.96
C GLN A 422 -6.18 23.79 27.02
N HIS A 423 -6.84 23.48 25.94
CA HIS A 423 -8.30 23.61 25.87
C HIS A 423 -9.03 22.68 26.85
N TYR A 424 -8.60 21.43 26.96
CA TYR A 424 -9.23 20.47 27.87
C TYR A 424 -8.80 20.60 29.33
N LEU A 425 -7.57 21.03 29.61
CA LEU A 425 -7.07 21.23 30.95
C LEU A 425 -7.49 22.57 31.56
N THR A 426 -7.47 23.66 30.80
CA THR A 426 -7.75 25.01 31.32
C THR A 426 -9.23 25.27 31.57
N ASN A 427 -10.13 24.57 30.91
CA ASN A 427 -11.57 24.74 31.12
C ASN A 427 -12.16 23.81 32.23
N GLY A 428 -11.35 23.12 33.00
CA GLY A 428 -11.77 22.39 34.20
C GLY A 428 -12.73 21.22 33.97
N ARG A 429 -12.73 20.65 32.75
CA ARG A 429 -13.77 19.70 32.32
C ARG A 429 -13.44 18.24 32.54
N GLY A 430 -12.24 17.91 32.99
CA GLY A 430 -11.84 16.54 33.28
C GLY A 430 -11.96 15.55 32.11
N THR A 431 -11.92 16.03 30.85
CA THR A 431 -12.09 15.21 29.65
C THR A 431 -10.85 14.44 29.26
N ARG A 432 -9.72 14.73 29.90
CA ARG A 432 -8.47 13.96 29.76
C ARG A 432 -7.86 13.70 31.14
N ASP A 433 -7.17 12.58 31.25
CA ASP A 433 -6.38 12.28 32.44
C ASP A 433 -5.01 13.01 32.42
N ALA A 434 -4.20 12.82 33.46
CA ALA A 434 -2.87 13.44 33.59
C ALA A 434 -1.89 13.01 32.49
N ASN A 435 -2.09 11.88 31.84
CA ASN A 435 -1.30 11.37 30.72
C ASN A 435 -1.84 11.82 29.35
N GLY A 436 -2.91 12.62 29.34
CA GLY A 436 -3.51 13.15 28.12
C GLY A 436 -4.46 12.21 27.40
N PHE A 437 -4.84 11.07 27.97
CA PHE A 437 -5.84 10.16 27.40
C PHE A 437 -7.26 10.66 27.65
N ILE A 438 -8.15 10.42 26.68
CA ILE A 438 -9.54 10.87 26.79
C ILE A 438 -10.27 10.09 27.89
N ASN A 439 -10.96 10.83 28.77
CA ASN A 439 -11.91 10.27 29.73
C ASN A 439 -13.28 10.17 29.06
N PHE A 440 -13.61 9.02 28.47
CA PHE A 440 -14.90 8.81 27.80
C PHE A 440 -16.06 8.66 28.78
N ASP A 441 -15.82 8.28 30.03
CA ASP A 441 -16.85 8.27 31.09
C ASP A 441 -17.33 9.71 31.36
N ALA A 442 -16.44 10.68 31.37
CA ALA A 442 -16.80 12.10 31.46
C ALA A 442 -17.58 12.59 30.24
N ALA A 443 -17.25 12.08 29.01
CA ALA A 443 -18.01 12.36 27.81
C ALA A 443 -19.45 11.79 27.89
N VAL A 444 -19.60 10.57 28.35
CA VAL A 444 -20.90 9.93 28.60
C VAL A 444 -21.72 10.73 29.63
N ALA A 445 -21.12 11.08 30.77
CA ALA A 445 -21.77 11.88 31.80
C ALA A 445 -22.19 13.26 31.24
N SER A 446 -21.37 13.89 30.43
CA SER A 446 -21.69 15.15 29.76
C SER A 446 -22.86 15.00 28.78
N ASN A 447 -22.89 13.92 28.00
CA ASN A 447 -23.97 13.61 27.07
C ASN A 447 -25.32 13.44 27.79
N GLN A 448 -25.30 12.81 28.96
CA GLN A 448 -26.49 12.53 29.79
C GLN A 448 -26.92 13.70 30.69
N SER A 449 -26.08 14.72 30.79
CA SER A 449 -26.36 15.87 31.66
C SER A 449 -27.57 16.69 31.16
N THR A 450 -28.42 17.13 32.09
CA THR A 450 -29.53 18.06 31.83
C THR A 450 -29.09 19.52 31.76
N THR A 451 -27.89 19.83 32.23
CA THR A 451 -27.29 21.18 32.20
C THR A 451 -26.22 21.26 31.14
N ASN A 452 -26.18 22.40 30.44
CA ASN A 452 -25.04 22.66 29.55
C ASN A 452 -23.79 22.89 30.40
N PRO A 453 -22.75 22.04 30.27
CA PRO A 453 -21.55 22.17 31.09
C PRO A 453 -20.75 23.46 30.78
N TYR A 454 -21.12 24.21 29.75
CA TYR A 454 -20.46 25.44 29.34
C TYR A 454 -21.14 26.72 29.85
N SER A 455 -22.44 26.72 29.88
CA SER A 455 -23.21 27.93 30.22
C SER A 455 -24.06 27.77 31.50
N GLY A 456 -24.15 26.57 32.06
CA GLY A 456 -25.08 26.25 33.14
C GLY A 456 -26.54 26.24 32.71
N ALA A 457 -26.85 26.47 31.43
CA ALA A 457 -28.22 26.45 30.94
C ALA A 457 -28.80 25.04 30.94
N ILE A 458 -30.03 24.89 31.40
CA ILE A 458 -30.75 23.62 31.36
C ILE A 458 -31.09 23.29 29.92
N SER A 459 -30.74 22.09 29.48
CA SER A 459 -31.16 21.56 28.18
C SER A 459 -32.55 20.94 28.32
N SER A 460 -33.53 21.38 27.50
CA SER A 460 -34.85 20.76 27.43
C SER A 460 -34.85 19.37 26.82
N PHE A 461 -33.71 18.90 26.35
CA PHE A 461 -33.53 17.62 25.64
C PHE A 461 -32.46 16.75 26.31
N ALA A 462 -32.46 16.67 27.64
CA ALA A 462 -31.58 15.79 28.38
C ALA A 462 -31.65 14.36 27.87
N GLY A 463 -30.49 13.73 27.63
CA GLY A 463 -30.37 12.37 27.10
C GLY A 463 -30.63 12.24 25.58
N GLN A 464 -31.04 13.30 24.86
CA GLN A 464 -31.22 13.28 23.44
C GLN A 464 -30.09 14.04 22.70
N LEU A 465 -29.52 13.43 21.71
CA LEU A 465 -28.58 14.10 20.82
C LEU A 465 -29.36 14.89 19.78
N ILE A 466 -29.13 16.18 19.72
CA ILE A 466 -29.77 17.05 18.75
C ILE A 466 -28.72 17.59 17.81
N GLY A 467 -28.74 17.07 16.61
CA GLY A 467 -28.01 17.53 15.43
C GLY A 467 -26.50 17.70 15.55
N SER A 468 -25.84 17.40 14.47
CA SER A 468 -24.39 17.54 14.35
C SER A 468 -23.92 19.00 14.35
N ASN A 469 -24.76 19.93 13.93
CA ASN A 469 -24.43 21.35 13.88
C ASN A 469 -24.57 22.01 15.26
N GLY A 470 -24.56 21.19 16.31
CA GLY A 470 -24.83 21.62 17.66
C GLY A 470 -26.28 22.11 17.79
N PHE A 471 -27.00 21.61 18.74
CA PHE A 471 -28.24 22.28 19.09
C PHE A 471 -27.86 23.66 19.64
N ARG A 472 -28.26 24.69 18.90
CA ARG A 472 -28.20 26.06 19.37
C ARG A 472 -29.56 26.44 19.88
N ASP A 473 -29.75 26.27 21.17
CA ASP A 473 -30.86 26.93 21.86
C ASP A 473 -30.31 28.25 22.37
N ASN A 474 -30.91 29.35 21.91
CA ASN A 474 -30.57 30.74 22.31
C ASN A 474 -29.07 31.10 22.22
N GLY A 475 -28.35 30.53 21.24
CA GLY A 475 -26.91 30.80 21.05
C GLY A 475 -25.99 29.96 21.87
N VAL A 476 -26.48 28.99 22.63
CA VAL A 476 -25.71 28.06 23.45
C VAL A 476 -25.42 26.78 22.66
N ASN A 477 -24.14 26.48 22.44
CA ASN A 477 -23.75 25.22 21.83
C ASN A 477 -23.92 24.06 22.82
N ARG A 478 -24.70 23.08 22.49
CA ARG A 478 -24.81 21.88 23.29
C ARG A 478 -23.65 20.94 23.02
N ALA A 479 -23.07 20.51 24.10
CA ALA A 479 -21.95 19.62 24.14
C ALA A 479 -22.38 18.14 24.04
N VAL A 480 -22.39 17.55 22.87
CA VAL A 480 -22.63 16.12 22.66
C VAL A 480 -21.57 15.49 21.77
N LEU A 481 -21.14 14.31 22.14
CA LEU A 481 -20.16 13.52 21.42
C LEU A 481 -20.76 12.15 21.12
N ILE A 482 -20.67 11.74 19.86
CA ILE A 482 -20.92 10.36 19.45
C ILE A 482 -19.76 9.85 18.61
N ARG A 483 -19.66 8.54 18.47
CA ARG A 483 -18.82 7.92 17.45
C ARG A 483 -19.68 7.53 16.26
N ARG A 484 -19.36 8.11 15.10
CA ARG A 484 -19.95 7.77 13.79
C ARG A 484 -18.99 6.91 13.00
N ALA A 485 -19.46 6.23 11.94
CA ALA A 485 -18.61 5.61 10.94
C ALA A 485 -18.89 6.22 9.56
N SER A 486 -17.83 6.70 8.89
CA SER A 486 -17.85 7.05 7.47
C SER A 486 -17.54 5.79 6.68
N MET A 487 -18.50 5.36 5.87
CA MET A 487 -18.42 4.15 5.06
C MET A 487 -17.96 4.48 3.66
N ASN A 488 -16.97 3.74 3.17
CA ASN A 488 -16.38 3.88 1.85
C ASN A 488 -16.35 2.48 1.19
N SER A 489 -17.52 1.99 0.83
CA SER A 489 -17.66 0.70 0.18
C SER A 489 -17.59 0.85 -1.34
N HIS A 490 -17.29 -0.24 -2.07
CA HIS A 490 -17.30 -0.18 -3.54
C HIS A 490 -17.57 -1.53 -4.18
N ASP A 491 -18.03 -1.47 -5.41
CA ASP A 491 -18.07 -2.58 -6.36
C ASP A 491 -17.21 -2.20 -7.58
N TRP A 492 -16.35 -3.10 -8.00
CA TRP A 492 -15.40 -2.86 -9.07
C TRP A 492 -15.23 -4.11 -9.94
N VAL A 493 -15.37 -3.94 -11.26
CA VAL A 493 -15.14 -4.98 -12.25
C VAL A 493 -14.23 -4.44 -13.36
N GLY A 494 -13.45 -5.32 -13.96
CA GLY A 494 -12.61 -4.93 -15.08
C GLY A 494 -12.16 -6.09 -15.94
N ALA A 495 -11.69 -5.73 -17.12
CA ALA A 495 -11.14 -6.64 -18.13
C ALA A 495 -9.95 -5.99 -18.81
N ILE A 496 -8.83 -6.69 -18.82
CA ILE A 496 -7.61 -6.29 -19.52
C ILE A 496 -7.26 -7.40 -20.49
N SER A 497 -7.01 -7.06 -21.76
CA SER A 497 -6.62 -8.04 -22.76
C SER A 497 -5.53 -7.47 -23.66
N ASN A 498 -4.46 -8.25 -23.90
CA ASN A 498 -3.33 -7.88 -24.73
C ASN A 498 -3.08 -8.95 -25.78
N LEU A 499 -3.09 -8.57 -27.03
CA LEU A 499 -2.63 -9.38 -28.15
C LEU A 499 -1.16 -9.06 -28.44
N GLU A 500 -0.29 -10.02 -28.27
CA GLU A 500 1.16 -9.90 -28.53
C GLU A 500 1.54 -10.63 -29.82
N GLY A 501 2.45 -10.01 -30.58
CA GLY A 501 3.01 -10.60 -31.79
C GLY A 501 4.53 -10.54 -31.79
N GLN A 502 5.17 -11.66 -32.17
CA GLN A 502 6.63 -11.75 -32.37
C GLN A 502 6.94 -11.93 -33.87
N PHE A 503 7.59 -10.94 -34.49
CA PHE A 503 7.88 -10.92 -35.91
C PHE A 503 9.39 -10.66 -36.13
N GLY A 504 10.18 -11.71 -36.09
CA GLY A 504 11.64 -11.61 -36.12
C GLY A 504 12.11 -10.81 -34.87
N LYS A 505 12.83 -9.71 -35.12
CA LYS A 505 13.35 -8.82 -34.05
C LYS A 505 12.31 -7.84 -33.48
N PHE A 506 11.11 -7.85 -34.02
CA PHE A 506 10.03 -6.96 -33.56
C PHE A 506 9.03 -7.72 -32.69
N LYS A 507 8.79 -7.21 -31.48
CA LYS A 507 7.67 -7.58 -30.62
C LYS A 507 6.65 -6.46 -30.66
N THR A 508 5.39 -6.80 -30.89
CA THR A 508 4.29 -5.83 -30.93
C THR A 508 3.23 -6.21 -29.94
N SER A 509 2.51 -5.26 -29.37
CA SER A 509 1.30 -5.55 -28.63
C SER A 509 0.23 -4.50 -28.86
N ILE A 510 -1.04 -4.93 -28.82
CA ILE A 510 -2.23 -4.08 -28.75
C ILE A 510 -3.04 -4.56 -27.57
N GLY A 511 -3.44 -3.63 -26.71
CA GLY A 511 -4.17 -3.93 -25.48
C GLY A 511 -5.40 -3.06 -25.30
N VAL A 512 -6.43 -3.64 -24.67
CA VAL A 512 -7.62 -2.95 -24.19
C VAL A 512 -7.73 -3.12 -22.68
N ASP A 513 -8.24 -2.07 -22.00
CA ASP A 513 -8.41 -2.00 -20.56
C ASP A 513 -9.78 -1.34 -20.26
N LEU A 514 -10.70 -2.12 -19.75
CA LEU A 514 -12.06 -1.71 -19.43
C LEU A 514 -12.33 -1.86 -17.95
N ARG A 515 -12.88 -0.83 -17.30
CA ARG A 515 -13.19 -0.86 -15.87
C ARG A 515 -14.50 -0.14 -15.58
N GLN A 516 -15.23 -0.66 -14.63
CA GLN A 516 -16.41 -0.02 -14.04
C GLN A 516 -16.29 -0.09 -12.52
N TYR A 517 -16.46 1.06 -11.89
CA TYR A 517 -16.38 1.24 -10.45
C TYR A 517 -17.60 1.99 -9.95
N LYS A 518 -18.14 1.57 -8.81
CA LYS A 518 -19.15 2.32 -8.07
C LYS A 518 -18.74 2.37 -6.60
N GLY A 519 -18.42 3.56 -6.12
CA GLY A 519 -18.16 3.87 -4.72
C GLY A 519 -19.45 4.23 -3.99
N TYR A 520 -19.58 3.77 -2.75
CA TYR A 520 -20.73 4.06 -1.87
C TYR A 520 -20.22 4.81 -0.66
N HIS A 521 -20.57 6.08 -0.53
CA HIS A 521 -20.12 6.99 0.53
C HIS A 521 -21.30 7.40 1.38
N TYR A 522 -21.31 6.96 2.61
CA TYR A 522 -22.39 7.29 3.55
C TYR A 522 -21.88 7.28 4.98
N ARG A 523 -22.63 7.89 5.88
CA ARG A 523 -22.33 7.93 7.29
C ARG A 523 -23.40 7.24 8.13
N VAL A 524 -22.97 6.49 9.14
CA VAL A 524 -23.87 5.75 10.06
C VAL A 524 -23.46 6.01 11.51
N LEU A 525 -24.38 5.76 12.41
CA LEU A 525 -24.08 5.73 13.85
C LEU A 525 -23.31 4.47 14.20
N ASN A 526 -22.32 4.61 15.08
CA ASN A 526 -21.55 3.49 15.59
C ASN A 526 -21.67 3.34 17.11
N ASP A 527 -21.60 4.46 17.85
CA ASP A 527 -21.76 4.50 19.29
C ASP A 527 -22.36 5.84 19.73
N LEU A 528 -23.40 5.79 20.55
CA LEU A 528 -24.09 6.96 21.04
C LEU A 528 -23.49 7.55 22.34
N LEU A 529 -22.53 6.87 22.95
CA LEU A 529 -21.88 7.31 24.20
C LEU A 529 -22.89 7.80 25.25
N GLY A 530 -23.87 6.93 25.58
CA GLY A 530 -24.86 7.17 26.61
C GLY A 530 -26.09 8.01 26.22
N LEU A 531 -26.24 8.32 24.91
CA LEU A 531 -27.43 9.00 24.40
C LEU A 531 -28.46 8.01 23.88
N ASP A 532 -29.74 8.40 23.87
CA ASP A 532 -30.85 7.58 23.37
C ASP A 532 -30.97 7.60 21.84
N GLY A 533 -30.41 8.62 21.18
CA GLY A 533 -30.44 8.77 19.73
C GLY A 533 -29.66 9.98 19.24
N TYR A 534 -29.57 10.08 17.92
CA TYR A 534 -28.93 11.16 17.18
C TYR A 534 -29.96 11.86 16.30
N TYR A 535 -30.17 13.16 16.49
CA TYR A 535 -31.03 13.95 15.63
C TYR A 535 -30.30 14.37 14.37
N SER A 536 -30.59 13.69 13.27
CA SER A 536 -29.98 13.95 11.97
C SER A 536 -30.78 14.94 11.16
N THR A 537 -30.13 15.99 10.68
CA THR A 537 -30.69 17.00 9.77
C THR A 537 -29.96 17.02 8.41
N GLY A 538 -29.01 16.08 8.19
CA GLY A 538 -28.19 16.06 6.99
C GLY A 538 -28.93 15.73 5.71
N ASN A 539 -30.08 15.04 5.80
CA ASN A 539 -30.89 14.74 4.64
C ASN A 539 -31.82 15.92 4.32
N ARG A 540 -31.48 16.72 3.33
CA ARG A 540 -32.27 17.88 2.89
C ARG A 540 -33.60 17.50 2.20
N ASN A 541 -33.81 16.21 1.88
CA ASN A 541 -35.03 15.71 1.31
C ASN A 541 -36.10 15.39 2.36
N SER A 542 -35.78 15.46 3.65
CA SER A 542 -36.66 15.12 4.75
C SER A 542 -36.50 16.05 5.95
N ALA A 543 -37.52 16.12 6.79
CA ALA A 543 -37.41 16.74 8.10
C ALA A 543 -36.36 16.00 8.95
N GLY A 544 -35.75 16.69 9.92
CA GLY A 544 -34.84 16.06 10.86
C GLY A 544 -35.50 14.90 11.59
N GLN A 545 -34.75 13.85 11.83
CA GLN A 545 -35.22 12.61 12.47
C GLN A 545 -34.25 12.10 13.51
N ILE A 546 -34.78 11.47 14.56
CA ILE A 546 -33.94 10.79 15.56
C ILE A 546 -33.61 9.39 15.04
N ILE A 547 -32.32 9.09 15.00
CA ILE A 547 -31.77 7.78 14.61
C ILE A 547 -31.06 7.18 15.82
N ASN A 548 -31.40 5.93 16.16
CA ASN A 548 -30.81 5.17 17.25
C ASN A 548 -30.22 3.81 16.84
N THR A 549 -30.32 3.48 15.54
CA THR A 549 -29.79 2.24 15.00
C THR A 549 -28.27 2.35 14.86
N LEU A 550 -27.54 1.48 15.58
CA LEU A 550 -26.07 1.41 15.55
C LEU A 550 -25.58 0.42 14.48
N THR A 551 -24.49 0.78 13.85
CA THR A 551 -23.77 -0.09 12.93
C THR A 551 -22.43 -0.48 13.53
N GLU A 552 -22.17 -1.77 13.66
CA GLU A 552 -20.90 -2.28 14.21
C GLU A 552 -19.74 -1.99 13.24
N ALA A 553 -18.64 -1.49 13.78
CA ALA A 553 -17.39 -1.27 13.04
C ALA A 553 -16.62 -2.60 12.88
N SER A 554 -17.11 -3.48 12.02
CA SER A 554 -16.60 -4.83 11.79
C SER A 554 -16.51 -5.12 10.28
N PRO A 555 -15.41 -5.75 9.80
CA PRO A 555 -15.26 -6.13 8.40
C PRO A 555 -16.13 -7.34 7.99
N PHE A 556 -16.73 -8.04 8.96
CA PHE A 556 -17.45 -9.29 8.75
C PHE A 556 -18.97 -9.16 8.86
N ARG A 557 -19.47 -7.97 9.30
CA ARG A 557 -20.88 -7.78 9.58
C ARG A 557 -21.52 -6.75 8.65
N ASN A 558 -22.80 -6.54 8.84
CA ASN A 558 -23.57 -5.57 8.08
C ASN A 558 -22.95 -4.17 8.22
N THR A 559 -22.55 -3.61 7.09
CA THR A 559 -21.92 -2.29 6.99
C THR A 559 -22.92 -1.14 6.98
N GLY A 560 -24.18 -1.37 7.32
CA GLY A 560 -25.23 -0.34 7.33
C GLY A 560 -25.69 0.11 5.93
N ILE A 561 -25.36 -0.62 4.86
CA ILE A 561 -25.78 -0.29 3.48
C ILE A 561 -27.30 -0.11 3.38
N ARG A 562 -28.08 -0.94 4.08
CA ARG A 562 -29.54 -0.90 4.11
C ARG A 562 -30.13 -0.15 5.30
N GLY A 563 -29.31 0.22 6.28
CA GLY A 563 -29.73 0.93 7.50
C GLY A 563 -29.88 2.44 7.30
N PRO A 564 -30.37 3.17 8.32
CA PRO A 564 -30.46 4.62 8.29
C PRO A 564 -29.05 5.24 8.22
N LYS A 565 -28.94 6.34 7.48
CA LYS A 565 -27.74 7.14 7.31
C LYS A 565 -27.89 8.48 8.00
N ILE A 566 -26.77 9.06 8.38
CA ILE A 566 -26.67 10.41 8.92
C ILE A 566 -25.76 11.26 8.05
N ASP A 567 -25.88 12.56 8.13
CA ASP A 567 -25.02 13.59 7.54
C ASP A 567 -24.94 13.58 6.02
N TYR A 568 -24.51 12.50 5.37
CA TYR A 568 -24.41 12.39 3.93
C TYR A 568 -24.63 10.95 3.41
N TYR A 569 -25.11 10.87 2.18
CA TYR A 569 -25.20 9.63 1.41
C TYR A 569 -25.08 9.93 -0.08
N ASN A 570 -24.02 9.49 -0.70
CA ASN A 570 -23.75 9.63 -2.14
C ASN A 570 -22.99 8.45 -2.71
N ASN A 571 -23.00 8.32 -4.03
CA ASN A 571 -22.22 7.35 -4.78
C ASN A 571 -21.39 8.06 -5.83
N GLY A 572 -20.16 7.58 -6.03
CA GLY A 572 -19.32 7.93 -7.16
C GLY A 572 -19.31 6.79 -8.19
N ILE A 573 -19.49 7.11 -9.44
CA ILE A 573 -19.48 6.15 -10.55
C ILE A 573 -18.35 6.56 -11.49
N VAL A 574 -17.39 5.65 -11.71
CA VAL A 574 -16.24 5.90 -12.58
C VAL A 574 -16.11 4.76 -13.58
N GLY A 575 -16.11 5.11 -14.86
CA GLY A 575 -15.81 4.19 -15.95
C GLY A 575 -14.44 4.49 -16.55
N TRP A 576 -13.75 3.47 -17.02
CA TRP A 576 -12.47 3.58 -17.73
C TRP A 576 -12.49 2.74 -19.00
N GLN A 577 -12.01 3.31 -20.09
CA GLN A 577 -11.84 2.66 -21.38
C GLN A 577 -10.47 3.07 -21.91
N GLY A 578 -9.58 2.09 -22.07
CA GLY A 578 -8.22 2.31 -22.53
C GLY A 578 -7.87 1.45 -23.72
N LEU A 579 -7.13 2.03 -24.68
CA LEU A 579 -6.49 1.35 -25.78
C LEU A 579 -5.01 1.69 -25.74
N ASN A 580 -4.15 0.69 -25.89
CA ASN A 580 -2.71 0.89 -25.90
C ASN A 580 -2.03 0.06 -26.98
N GLY A 581 -0.85 0.49 -27.39
CA GLY A 581 -0.01 -0.21 -28.34
C GLY A 581 1.46 -0.06 -28.00
N MET A 582 2.23 -1.09 -28.35
CA MET A 582 3.68 -1.12 -28.18
C MET A 582 4.33 -1.75 -29.39
N ILE A 583 5.47 -1.20 -29.76
CA ILE A 583 6.42 -1.81 -30.70
C ILE A 583 7.79 -1.81 -30.02
N GLU A 584 8.39 -2.98 -29.95
CA GLU A 584 9.74 -3.19 -29.43
C GLU A 584 10.60 -3.82 -30.53
N TYR A 585 11.76 -3.23 -30.75
CA TYR A 585 12.83 -3.81 -31.53
C TYR A 585 13.89 -4.36 -30.59
N ASN A 586 14.25 -5.63 -30.71
CA ASN A 586 15.31 -6.26 -29.91
C ASN A 586 16.18 -7.13 -30.83
N ASP A 587 17.45 -6.80 -30.96
CA ASP A 587 18.40 -7.60 -31.73
C ASP A 587 19.08 -8.70 -30.91
N GLU A 588 18.63 -8.90 -29.67
CA GLU A 588 19.10 -9.90 -28.68
C GLU A 588 20.56 -9.70 -28.21
N LYS A 589 21.27 -8.76 -28.77
CA LYS A 589 22.71 -8.54 -28.49
C LYS A 589 23.01 -7.13 -28.01
N LYS A 590 22.68 -6.15 -28.82
CA LYS A 590 23.20 -4.79 -28.63
C LYS A 590 22.13 -3.75 -28.38
N LEU A 591 21.01 -3.80 -29.07
CA LEU A 591 20.03 -2.72 -29.05
C LEU A 591 18.62 -3.25 -28.75
N THR A 592 17.98 -2.66 -27.75
CA THR A 592 16.53 -2.73 -27.57
C THR A 592 15.97 -1.31 -27.71
N ALA A 593 14.92 -1.11 -28.48
CA ALA A 593 14.22 0.16 -28.59
C ALA A 593 12.71 -0.09 -28.47
N VAL A 594 12.02 0.75 -27.69
CA VAL A 594 10.59 0.60 -27.39
C VAL A 594 9.87 1.89 -27.65
N LEU A 595 8.71 1.80 -28.31
CA LEU A 595 7.76 2.89 -28.47
C LEU A 595 6.39 2.42 -27.97
N GLN A 596 5.75 3.22 -27.13
CA GLN A 596 4.44 2.93 -26.55
C GLN A 596 3.53 4.14 -26.68
N ALA A 597 2.29 3.90 -27.07
CA ALA A 597 1.25 4.91 -27.11
C ALA A 597 -0.06 4.36 -26.50
N GLY A 598 -0.84 5.23 -25.91
CA GLY A 598 -2.14 4.84 -25.37
C GLY A 598 -3.11 6.01 -25.38
N LEU A 599 -4.38 5.67 -25.55
CA LEU A 599 -5.51 6.58 -25.46
C LEU A 599 -6.48 6.02 -24.42
N SER A 600 -7.12 6.91 -23.68
CA SER A 600 -8.10 6.51 -22.67
C SER A 600 -9.24 7.52 -22.60
N ASN A 601 -10.40 7.04 -22.19
CA ASN A 601 -11.53 7.85 -21.78
C ASN A 601 -11.92 7.45 -20.36
N GLN A 602 -12.10 8.44 -19.49
CA GLN A 602 -12.63 8.23 -18.14
C GLN A 602 -13.95 8.96 -18.03
N SER A 603 -14.98 8.25 -17.58
CA SER A 603 -16.30 8.81 -17.33
C SER A 603 -16.54 8.94 -15.83
N PHE A 604 -17.20 10.02 -15.44
CA PHE A 604 -17.50 10.34 -14.05
C PHE A 604 -18.96 10.72 -13.92
N GLN A 605 -19.63 10.18 -12.88
CA GLN A 605 -20.96 10.55 -12.49
C GLN A 605 -21.10 10.47 -10.98
N ARG A 606 -21.89 11.36 -10.38
CA ARG A 606 -22.17 11.38 -8.95
C ARG A 606 -23.68 11.29 -8.71
N GLU A 607 -24.09 10.42 -7.80
CA GLU A 607 -25.44 10.30 -7.26
C GLU A 607 -25.46 10.84 -5.84
N ASP A 608 -26.36 11.71 -5.48
CA ASP A 608 -26.51 12.24 -4.14
C ASP A 608 -27.93 12.02 -3.63
N PHE A 609 -28.05 11.47 -2.42
CA PHE A 609 -29.33 11.11 -1.83
C PHE A 609 -29.74 12.05 -0.69
N PHE A 610 -28.85 12.96 -0.25
CA PHE A 610 -29.05 13.80 0.92
C PHE A 610 -28.96 15.31 0.64
N ASP A 611 -27.90 15.73 -0.06
CA ASP A 611 -27.49 17.13 -0.08
C ASP A 611 -27.93 17.90 -1.32
N GLN A 612 -28.28 17.20 -2.40
CA GLN A 612 -28.58 17.79 -3.71
C GLN A 612 -30.00 17.46 -4.18
N PRO A 613 -31.07 17.90 -3.46
CA PRO A 613 -32.45 17.53 -3.81
C PRO A 613 -32.87 18.02 -5.19
N GLN A 614 -32.30 19.10 -5.68
CA GLN A 614 -32.63 19.67 -7.00
C GLN A 614 -31.81 19.01 -8.13
N LEU A 615 -30.70 18.38 -7.83
CA LEU A 615 -29.83 17.71 -8.79
C LEU A 615 -29.28 16.40 -8.18
N PRO A 616 -30.16 15.40 -7.95
CA PRO A 616 -29.75 14.16 -7.26
C PRO A 616 -28.75 13.30 -8.06
N ILE A 617 -28.72 13.48 -9.38
CA ILE A 617 -27.78 12.78 -10.28
C ILE A 617 -27.10 13.82 -11.13
N SER A 618 -25.77 13.84 -11.11
CA SER A 618 -24.98 14.72 -11.97
C SER A 618 -25.07 14.28 -13.43
N GLU A 619 -24.76 15.18 -14.35
CA GLU A 619 -24.42 14.76 -15.70
C GLU A 619 -23.18 13.83 -15.69
N THR A 620 -23.02 13.07 -16.76
CA THR A 620 -21.83 12.25 -16.96
C THR A 620 -20.73 13.06 -17.65
N LYS A 621 -19.64 13.31 -16.95
CA LYS A 621 -18.43 13.94 -17.55
C LYS A 621 -17.55 12.88 -18.17
N ASN A 622 -17.24 13.02 -19.45
CA ASN A 622 -16.26 12.21 -20.17
C ASN A 622 -14.97 13.02 -20.36
N GLN A 623 -13.83 12.43 -20.02
CA GLN A 623 -12.53 13.08 -20.10
C GLN A 623 -11.54 12.18 -20.83
N GLY A 624 -11.10 12.62 -22.01
CA GLY A 624 -10.07 11.92 -22.80
C GLY A 624 -8.68 12.13 -22.22
N GLY A 625 -7.81 11.17 -22.36
CA GLY A 625 -6.40 11.23 -22.00
C GLY A 625 -5.53 10.35 -22.87
N GLY A 626 -4.23 10.33 -22.63
CA GLY A 626 -3.34 9.46 -23.38
C GLY A 626 -1.87 9.71 -23.08
N TYR A 627 -1.03 8.90 -23.68
CA TYR A 627 0.42 9.00 -23.54
C TYR A 627 1.16 8.59 -24.80
N LEU A 628 2.35 9.14 -24.94
CA LEU A 628 3.38 8.68 -25.88
C LEU A 628 4.69 8.62 -25.12
N LYS A 629 5.32 7.44 -25.08
CA LYS A 629 6.59 7.22 -24.41
C LYS A 629 7.46 6.25 -25.19
N GLY A 630 8.77 6.40 -25.05
CA GLY A 630 9.71 5.53 -25.72
C GLY A 630 11.11 5.65 -25.16
N GLY A 631 11.92 4.68 -25.47
CA GLY A 631 13.29 4.62 -24.99
C GLY A 631 14.11 3.59 -25.76
N ALA A 632 15.40 3.61 -25.50
CA ALA A 632 16.33 2.65 -26.05
C ALA A 632 17.35 2.22 -25.00
N ASN A 633 17.74 0.96 -25.03
CA ASN A 633 18.86 0.41 -24.28
C ASN A 633 19.94 -0.05 -25.26
N LEU A 634 21.18 0.37 -25.03
CA LEU A 634 22.34 -0.01 -25.79
C LEU A 634 23.33 -0.77 -24.89
N ASN A 635 23.54 -2.04 -25.15
CA ASN A 635 24.59 -2.83 -24.54
C ASN A 635 25.96 -2.44 -25.15
N LEU A 636 26.78 -1.78 -24.34
CA LEU A 636 28.13 -1.32 -24.75
C LEU A 636 29.11 -2.49 -24.76
N SER A 637 28.92 -3.45 -23.87
CA SER A 637 29.68 -4.68 -23.70
C SER A 637 28.80 -5.77 -23.10
N GLU A 638 29.34 -6.95 -22.84
CA GLU A 638 28.67 -8.00 -22.08
C GLU A 638 28.38 -7.58 -20.62
N SER A 639 29.13 -6.62 -20.11
CA SER A 639 29.01 -6.16 -18.71
C SER A 639 28.33 -4.82 -18.55
N SER A 640 28.18 -4.00 -19.59
CA SER A 640 27.70 -2.63 -19.44
C SER A 640 26.66 -2.23 -20.47
N ASN A 641 25.73 -1.39 -20.06
CA ASN A 641 24.71 -0.82 -20.91
C ASN A 641 24.41 0.62 -20.53
N ILE A 642 23.87 1.38 -21.48
CA ILE A 642 23.24 2.66 -21.26
C ILE A 642 21.80 2.60 -21.74
N PHE A 643 20.90 3.33 -21.07
CA PHE A 643 19.55 3.50 -21.57
C PHE A 643 19.10 4.95 -21.50
N PHE A 644 18.17 5.27 -22.36
CA PHE A 644 17.49 6.55 -22.44
C PHE A 644 15.98 6.29 -22.52
N ASN A 645 15.20 7.12 -21.81
CA ASN A 645 13.75 7.03 -21.80
C ASN A 645 13.14 8.43 -21.74
N THR A 646 12.08 8.65 -22.50
CA THR A 646 11.34 9.91 -22.53
C THR A 646 9.87 9.68 -22.80
N GLY A 647 9.02 10.62 -22.42
CA GLY A 647 7.60 10.57 -22.76
C GLY A 647 6.81 11.76 -22.28
N PHE A 648 5.59 11.79 -22.81
CA PHE A 648 4.56 12.75 -22.50
C PHE A 648 3.28 12.01 -22.11
N ILE A 649 2.63 12.47 -21.04
CA ILE A 649 1.36 11.93 -20.56
C ILE A 649 0.39 13.09 -20.39
N SER A 650 -0.82 12.94 -20.92
CA SER A 650 -2.01 13.75 -20.63
C SER A 650 -2.95 12.92 -19.77
N ARG A 651 -2.93 13.14 -18.44
CA ARG A 651 -3.66 12.37 -17.45
C ARG A 651 -4.96 13.06 -17.07
N GLN A 652 -6.04 12.30 -17.04
CA GLN A 652 -7.33 12.76 -16.52
C GLN A 652 -7.21 13.12 -15.03
N PRO A 653 -7.92 14.15 -14.57
CA PRO A 653 -8.01 14.52 -13.16
C PRO A 653 -8.81 13.47 -12.36
N GLN A 654 -8.70 13.55 -11.03
CA GLN A 654 -9.41 12.66 -10.12
C GLN A 654 -10.86 13.15 -9.90
N PHE A 655 -11.71 12.29 -9.34
CA PHE A 655 -13.15 12.50 -9.12
C PHE A 655 -13.47 13.81 -8.37
N ASP A 656 -12.71 14.12 -7.31
CA ASP A 656 -12.90 15.33 -6.50
C ASP A 656 -12.61 16.64 -7.27
N ALA A 657 -11.82 16.55 -8.34
CA ALA A 657 -11.59 17.67 -9.22
C ALA A 657 -12.75 17.88 -10.21
N VAL A 658 -13.43 16.81 -10.57
CA VAL A 658 -14.62 16.85 -11.44
C VAL A 658 -15.82 17.36 -10.67
N PHE A 659 -16.01 16.91 -9.43
CA PHE A 659 -17.11 17.26 -8.55
C PHE A 659 -16.60 17.99 -7.30
N PRO A 660 -16.23 19.26 -7.42
CA PRO A 660 -15.65 20.00 -6.31
C PRO A 660 -16.66 20.18 -5.18
N ASN A 661 -16.15 20.22 -3.94
CA ASN A 661 -16.93 20.40 -2.71
C ASN A 661 -18.07 19.40 -2.53
N TYR A 662 -17.91 18.17 -3.05
CA TYR A 662 -18.93 17.09 -2.97
C TYR A 662 -20.30 17.45 -3.56
N ALA A 663 -20.34 18.37 -4.53
CA ALA A 663 -21.55 18.76 -5.22
C ALA A 663 -21.74 17.97 -6.53
N ASN A 664 -22.97 17.96 -7.06
CA ASN A 664 -23.28 17.28 -8.32
C ASN A 664 -23.05 18.17 -9.55
N TYR A 665 -22.35 19.29 -9.39
CA TYR A 665 -21.97 20.17 -10.49
C TYR A 665 -20.60 19.77 -11.02
N VAL A 666 -20.50 19.71 -12.35
CA VAL A 666 -19.23 19.42 -13.03
C VAL A 666 -18.38 20.67 -13.10
N ASN A 667 -17.09 20.52 -12.82
CA ASN A 667 -16.11 21.59 -13.00
C ASN A 667 -15.84 21.79 -14.50
N GLU A 668 -16.35 22.89 -15.07
CA GLU A 668 -16.22 23.21 -16.50
C GLU A 668 -14.78 23.53 -16.92
N ASP A 669 -13.99 24.10 -16.02
CA ASP A 669 -12.60 24.54 -16.28
C ASP A 669 -11.58 23.42 -16.15
N LEU A 670 -12.01 22.17 -16.08
CA LEU A 670 -11.13 21.04 -15.80
C LEU A 670 -10.21 20.72 -16.96
N GLN A 671 -8.93 20.68 -16.70
CA GLN A 671 -7.88 20.33 -17.68
C GLN A 671 -7.16 19.05 -17.25
N ASN A 672 -6.66 18.32 -18.23
CA ASN A 672 -5.76 17.20 -17.96
C ASN A 672 -4.42 17.69 -17.39
N GLU A 673 -3.89 16.92 -16.47
CA GLU A 673 -2.53 17.08 -16.03
C GLU A 673 -1.55 16.74 -17.16
N LYS A 674 -0.43 17.46 -17.22
CA LYS A 674 0.62 17.27 -18.24
C LYS A 674 1.92 16.84 -17.60
N ILE A 675 2.37 15.66 -17.94
CA ILE A 675 3.62 15.09 -17.43
C ILE A 675 4.60 14.95 -18.58
N LYS A 676 5.83 15.44 -18.40
CA LYS A 676 6.96 15.25 -19.31
C LYS A 676 8.11 14.70 -18.50
N SER A 677 8.75 13.65 -18.97
CA SER A 677 9.88 13.04 -18.29
C SER A 677 11.00 12.67 -19.27
N LEU A 678 12.21 12.77 -18.74
CA LEU A 678 13.45 12.39 -19.39
C LEU A 678 14.29 11.60 -18.39
N GLU A 679 14.85 10.47 -18.82
CA GLU A 679 15.70 9.61 -18.01
C GLU A 679 16.91 9.13 -18.79
N LEU A 680 18.04 9.03 -18.10
CA LEU A 680 19.29 8.46 -18.60
C LEU A 680 19.85 7.51 -17.55
N GLY A 681 20.19 6.30 -17.93
CA GLY A 681 20.76 5.34 -17.01
C GLY A 681 21.98 4.61 -17.56
N TYR A 682 22.80 4.12 -16.64
CA TYR A 682 23.95 3.27 -16.91
C TYR A 682 23.89 2.06 -15.98
N GLY A 683 24.04 0.87 -16.53
CA GLY A 683 24.11 -0.39 -15.81
C GLY A 683 25.43 -1.09 -16.00
N PHE A 684 25.93 -1.70 -14.93
CA PHE A 684 27.13 -2.55 -14.94
C PHE A 684 26.87 -3.86 -14.22
N ILE A 685 27.26 -4.96 -14.82
CA ILE A 685 27.17 -6.32 -14.30
C ILE A 685 28.51 -6.99 -14.47
N GLY A 686 29.24 -7.18 -13.37
CA GLY A 686 30.49 -7.95 -13.32
C GLY A 686 30.30 -9.22 -12.47
N ASP A 687 31.36 -10.00 -12.32
CA ASP A 687 31.32 -11.32 -11.65
C ASP A 687 30.86 -11.24 -10.19
N ASN A 688 31.26 -10.21 -9.47
CA ASN A 688 30.95 -10.04 -8.04
C ASN A 688 30.33 -8.68 -7.69
N ILE A 689 30.10 -7.82 -8.68
CA ILE A 689 29.52 -6.49 -8.49
C ILE A 689 28.51 -6.17 -9.57
N THR A 690 27.36 -5.66 -9.15
CA THR A 690 26.37 -5.08 -10.06
C THR A 690 25.99 -3.70 -9.55
N PHE A 691 25.81 -2.73 -10.44
CA PHE A 691 25.26 -1.44 -10.07
C PHE A 691 24.55 -0.75 -11.23
N ASN A 692 23.60 0.12 -10.88
CA ASN A 692 22.89 0.97 -11.80
C ASN A 692 22.94 2.42 -11.30
N VAL A 693 23.13 3.35 -12.22
CA VAL A 693 23.04 4.80 -11.99
C VAL A 693 21.96 5.36 -12.92
N ASN A 694 21.03 6.14 -12.36
CA ASN A 694 19.95 6.76 -13.13
C ASN A 694 19.88 8.24 -12.81
N ALA A 695 19.72 9.08 -13.83
CA ALA A 695 19.39 10.50 -13.70
C ALA A 695 18.02 10.74 -14.34
N TYR A 696 17.19 11.56 -13.71
CA TYR A 696 15.86 11.85 -14.21
C TYR A 696 15.48 13.32 -14.04
N SER A 697 14.59 13.77 -14.92
CA SER A 697 13.92 15.06 -14.83
C SER A 697 12.47 14.91 -15.27
N THR A 698 11.54 15.17 -14.37
CA THR A 698 10.11 15.08 -14.63
C THR A 698 9.44 16.41 -14.27
N THR A 699 8.67 16.97 -15.19
CA THR A 699 7.77 18.11 -14.96
C THR A 699 6.34 17.59 -14.91
N TRP A 700 5.58 18.09 -13.93
CA TRP A 700 4.18 17.73 -13.75
C TRP A 700 3.38 19.01 -13.55
N GLY A 701 2.57 19.34 -14.52
CA GLY A 701 1.81 20.59 -14.59
C GLY A 701 0.32 20.39 -14.71
N ASN A 702 -0.41 21.48 -14.62
CA ASN A 702 -1.87 21.58 -14.66
C ASN A 702 -2.56 20.77 -13.54
N ARG A 703 -1.92 20.57 -12.39
CA ARG A 703 -2.55 19.87 -11.28
C ARG A 703 -3.69 20.72 -10.72
N PHE A 704 -4.74 20.03 -10.31
CA PHE A 704 -5.87 20.61 -9.61
C PHE A 704 -5.94 20.03 -8.18
N VAL A 705 -6.15 20.92 -7.20
CA VAL A 705 -6.32 20.52 -5.80
C VAL A 705 -7.46 21.32 -5.19
N THR A 706 -8.42 20.64 -4.57
CA THR A 706 -9.42 21.26 -3.72
C THR A 706 -9.04 21.09 -2.26
N ARG A 707 -9.19 22.15 -1.47
CA ARG A 707 -9.01 22.12 -0.02
C ARG A 707 -10.22 22.74 0.66
N ALA A 708 -10.72 22.06 1.69
CA ALA A 708 -11.77 22.63 2.54
C ALA A 708 -11.22 23.86 3.30
N LEU A 709 -12.04 24.88 3.37
CA LEU A 709 -11.79 26.11 4.13
C LEU A 709 -12.92 26.25 5.16
N PHE A 710 -12.62 26.86 6.27
CA PHE A 710 -13.61 27.20 7.29
C PHE A 710 -13.46 28.67 7.63
N ASN A 711 -14.57 29.40 7.66
CA ASN A 711 -14.55 30.80 8.15
C ASN A 711 -14.50 30.83 9.68
N ALA A 712 -14.37 32.04 10.25
CA ALA A 712 -14.33 32.25 11.71
C ALA A 712 -15.62 31.77 12.40
N GLN A 713 -16.73 31.65 11.68
CA GLN A 713 -18.02 31.17 12.17
C GLN A 713 -18.13 29.62 12.07
N GLY A 714 -17.13 28.97 11.45
CA GLY A 714 -17.10 27.52 11.23
C GLY A 714 -17.89 27.04 10.03
N ASP A 715 -18.33 27.96 9.15
CA ASP A 715 -18.95 27.59 7.89
C ASP A 715 -17.89 27.03 6.94
N GLN A 716 -18.21 25.92 6.31
CA GLN A 716 -17.32 25.26 5.37
C GLN A 716 -17.41 25.93 3.99
N GLY A 717 -16.28 26.34 3.47
CA GLY A 717 -16.08 26.67 2.08
C GLY A 717 -14.98 25.80 1.48
N TYR A 718 -14.47 26.18 0.33
CA TYR A 718 -13.36 25.49 -0.29
C TYR A 718 -12.53 26.39 -1.19
N GLY A 719 -11.26 26.07 -1.33
CA GLY A 719 -10.34 26.69 -2.27
C GLY A 719 -10.03 25.76 -3.42
N GLN A 720 -10.17 26.24 -4.65
CA GLN A 720 -9.73 25.56 -5.85
C GLN A 720 -8.39 26.10 -6.28
N PHE A 721 -7.38 25.25 -6.35
CA PHE A 721 -6.04 25.58 -6.81
C PHE A 721 -5.83 24.94 -8.17
N LYS A 722 -5.57 25.75 -9.19
CA LYS A 722 -5.35 25.33 -10.58
C LYS A 722 -3.90 25.55 -10.97
N ASP A 723 -3.48 24.89 -12.05
CA ASP A 723 -2.19 25.08 -12.69
C ASP A 723 -0.98 24.89 -11.77
N ILE A 724 -1.10 23.96 -10.81
CA ILE A 724 0.01 23.62 -9.93
C ILE A 724 1.08 22.88 -10.73
N ASP A 725 2.27 23.48 -10.83
CA ASP A 725 3.39 22.89 -11.56
C ASP A 725 4.54 22.53 -10.61
N VAL A 726 5.06 21.32 -10.77
CA VAL A 726 6.16 20.78 -9.96
C VAL A 726 7.22 20.20 -10.87
N ARG A 727 8.49 20.32 -10.51
CA ARG A 727 9.62 19.69 -11.17
C ARG A 727 10.33 18.76 -10.21
N HIS A 728 10.55 17.52 -10.66
CA HIS A 728 11.24 16.48 -9.93
C HIS A 728 12.52 16.08 -10.69
N ASN A 729 13.67 16.47 -10.18
CA ASN A 729 14.98 16.08 -10.69
C ASN A 729 15.66 15.15 -9.70
N GLY A 730 16.53 14.26 -10.15
CA GLY A 730 17.34 13.49 -9.22
C GLY A 730 18.31 12.52 -9.88
N ILE A 731 19.16 11.98 -9.03
CA ILE A 731 20.14 10.93 -9.36
C ILE A 731 19.97 9.80 -8.37
N GLU A 732 19.99 8.57 -8.88
CA GLU A 732 19.81 7.35 -8.10
C GLU A 732 20.94 6.38 -8.43
N LEU A 733 21.47 5.72 -7.40
CA LEU A 733 22.43 4.65 -7.47
C LEU A 733 21.90 3.46 -6.67
N GLU A 734 21.98 2.27 -7.22
CA GLU A 734 21.80 1.03 -6.47
C GLU A 734 22.80 -0.02 -6.94
N GLY A 735 23.21 -0.89 -6.01
CA GLY A 735 24.17 -1.93 -6.35
C GLY A 735 24.29 -3.04 -5.31
N THR A 736 24.91 -4.12 -5.76
CA THR A 736 25.24 -5.29 -4.95
C THR A 736 26.70 -5.63 -5.16
N TYR A 737 27.41 -5.94 -4.07
CA TYR A 737 28.79 -6.41 -4.10
C TYR A 737 28.93 -7.67 -3.26
N ARG A 738 29.48 -8.73 -3.87
CA ARG A 738 29.70 -10.02 -3.22
C ARG A 738 31.20 -10.37 -3.25
N PRO A 739 32.00 -9.86 -2.28
CA PRO A 739 33.44 -10.17 -2.24
C PRO A 739 33.72 -11.64 -2.02
N THR A 740 32.80 -12.38 -1.42
CA THR A 740 32.88 -13.82 -1.21
C THR A 740 31.51 -14.47 -1.29
N SER A 741 31.42 -15.79 -1.40
CA SER A 741 30.17 -16.54 -1.35
C SER A 741 29.42 -16.44 -0.01
N LYS A 742 30.12 -15.98 1.06
CA LYS A 742 29.54 -15.80 2.39
C LYS A 742 29.10 -14.39 2.71
N LEU A 743 29.59 -13.38 2.00
CA LEU A 743 29.34 -11.98 2.31
C LEU A 743 28.77 -11.24 1.10
N LYS A 744 27.61 -10.61 1.30
CA LYS A 744 26.92 -9.79 0.32
C LYS A 744 26.70 -8.40 0.92
N PHE A 745 27.05 -7.37 0.18
CA PHE A 745 26.66 -6.00 0.45
C PHE A 745 25.60 -5.55 -0.56
N GLN A 746 24.62 -4.77 -0.11
CA GLN A 746 23.69 -4.06 -0.98
C GLN A 746 23.67 -2.59 -0.55
N GLY A 747 23.62 -1.70 -1.51
CA GLY A 747 23.55 -0.28 -1.25
C GLY A 747 22.66 0.45 -2.23
N MET A 748 22.03 1.51 -1.77
CA MET A 748 21.34 2.49 -2.61
C MET A 748 21.59 3.90 -2.11
N LEU A 749 21.52 4.85 -3.05
CA LEU A 749 21.55 6.30 -2.81
C LEU A 749 20.54 6.95 -3.73
N SER A 750 19.75 7.86 -3.20
CA SER A 750 18.87 8.73 -3.98
C SER A 750 19.04 10.17 -3.53
N ILE A 751 19.27 11.05 -4.50
CA ILE A 751 19.40 12.49 -4.32
C ILE A 751 18.37 13.16 -5.22
N GLY A 752 17.39 13.82 -4.64
CA GLY A 752 16.32 14.53 -5.34
C GLY A 752 16.40 16.06 -5.14
N ASP A 753 15.87 16.76 -6.12
CA ASP A 753 15.54 18.18 -6.03
C ASP A 753 14.12 18.36 -6.60
N TRP A 754 13.13 18.33 -5.70
CA TRP A 754 11.72 18.41 -6.05
C TRP A 754 11.16 19.73 -5.56
N ARG A 755 10.63 20.54 -6.50
CA ARG A 755 10.19 21.92 -6.21
C ARG A 755 8.96 22.32 -6.99
N TYR A 756 8.15 23.14 -6.38
CA TYR A 756 7.14 23.93 -7.09
C TYR A 756 7.82 24.96 -8.00
N THR A 757 7.28 25.17 -9.20
CA THR A 757 7.95 26.04 -10.20
C THR A 757 7.34 27.42 -10.31
N LYS A 758 6.17 27.64 -9.73
CA LYS A 758 5.46 28.92 -9.72
C LYS A 758 4.58 29.05 -8.47
N ASP A 759 4.11 30.28 -8.24
CA ASP A 759 3.06 30.56 -7.26
C ASP A 759 1.70 30.18 -7.80
N PHE A 760 0.72 29.91 -6.91
CA PHE A 760 -0.61 29.48 -7.31
C PHE A 760 -1.66 30.48 -6.88
N THR A 761 -2.59 30.76 -7.80
CA THR A 761 -3.80 31.50 -7.46
C THR A 761 -4.93 30.51 -7.24
N SER A 762 -5.63 30.67 -6.12
CA SER A 762 -6.83 29.91 -5.78
C SER A 762 -8.08 30.76 -5.97
N THR A 763 -9.16 30.13 -6.36
CA THR A 763 -10.50 30.67 -6.26
C THR A 763 -11.15 30.14 -4.99
N LEU A 764 -11.69 31.02 -4.16
CA LEU A 764 -12.33 30.66 -2.89
C LEU A 764 -13.83 30.68 -3.05
N PHE A 765 -14.50 29.67 -2.53
CA PHE A 765 -15.93 29.48 -2.59
C PHE A 765 -16.52 29.27 -1.21
N ASP A 766 -17.74 29.75 -0.99
CA ASP A 766 -18.52 29.45 0.22
C ASP A 766 -19.18 28.04 0.15
N ALA A 767 -19.92 27.69 1.20
CA ALA A 767 -20.67 26.42 1.26
C ALA A 767 -21.78 26.30 0.18
N ASN A 768 -22.22 27.42 -0.40
CA ASN A 768 -23.22 27.50 -1.45
C ASN A 768 -22.61 27.55 -2.86
N GLN A 769 -21.28 27.35 -2.95
CA GLN A 769 -20.49 27.40 -4.19
C GLN A 769 -20.43 28.78 -4.85
N GLN A 770 -20.70 29.85 -4.09
CA GLN A 770 -20.50 31.20 -4.59
C GLN A 770 -19.04 31.59 -4.39
N GLN A 771 -18.43 32.18 -5.43
CA GLN A 771 -17.08 32.69 -5.33
C GLN A 771 -17.04 33.85 -4.32
N ILE A 772 -16.24 33.73 -3.29
CA ILE A 772 -16.07 34.72 -2.22
C ILE A 772 -14.75 35.47 -2.30
N GLY A 773 -13.85 35.05 -3.20
CA GLY A 773 -12.57 35.72 -3.36
C GLY A 773 -11.54 34.92 -4.15
N THR A 774 -10.33 35.46 -4.19
CA THR A 774 -9.15 34.78 -4.70
C THR A 774 -8.01 34.88 -3.67
N GLY A 775 -7.15 33.90 -3.62
CA GLY A 775 -5.95 33.91 -2.78
C GLY A 775 -4.72 33.46 -3.56
N THR A 776 -3.55 33.96 -3.22
CA THR A 776 -2.29 33.49 -3.80
C THR A 776 -1.50 32.73 -2.75
N LEU A 777 -1.02 31.54 -3.11
CA LEU A 777 -0.02 30.80 -2.35
C LEU A 777 1.35 30.98 -3.02
N TYR A 778 2.29 31.50 -2.26
CA TYR A 778 3.65 31.79 -2.71
C TYR A 778 4.52 30.55 -2.48
N LEU A 779 4.44 29.61 -3.42
CA LEU A 779 5.13 28.30 -3.34
C LEU A 779 6.28 28.16 -4.34
N LYS A 780 6.54 29.18 -5.17
CA LYS A 780 7.66 29.12 -6.11
C LYS A 780 8.97 28.78 -5.40
N ASP A 781 9.69 27.78 -5.93
CA ASP A 781 10.93 27.23 -5.39
C ASP A 781 10.81 26.52 -4.02
N ALA A 782 9.62 26.46 -3.41
CA ALA A 782 9.39 25.65 -2.21
C ALA A 782 9.60 24.17 -2.52
N LYS A 783 10.18 23.44 -1.55
CA LYS A 783 10.42 22.00 -1.64
C LYS A 783 9.11 21.23 -1.49
N VAL A 784 9.00 20.12 -2.21
CA VAL A 784 7.90 19.15 -2.03
C VAL A 784 8.05 18.47 -0.68
N GLY A 785 6.98 18.48 0.11
CA GLY A 785 6.93 17.89 1.45
C GLY A 785 6.59 16.40 1.46
N ASP A 786 6.60 15.82 2.64
CA ASP A 786 6.26 14.43 2.96
C ASP A 786 7.01 13.37 2.13
N ALA A 787 8.15 13.76 1.57
CA ALA A 787 9.02 12.87 0.81
C ALA A 787 10.48 13.30 0.98
N ALA A 788 11.33 12.37 1.41
CA ALA A 788 12.74 12.67 1.64
C ALA A 788 13.50 12.81 0.32
N GLN A 789 14.14 13.97 0.13
CA GLN A 789 14.92 14.27 -1.09
C GLN A 789 16.32 13.63 -1.06
N PHE A 790 16.76 13.16 0.09
CA PHE A 790 17.97 12.36 0.24
C PHE A 790 17.68 11.11 1.04
N THR A 791 17.94 9.95 0.44
CA THR A 791 17.89 8.66 1.12
C THR A 791 19.09 7.81 0.75
N SER A 792 19.65 7.11 1.73
CA SER A 792 20.65 6.09 1.47
C SER A 792 20.38 4.84 2.32
N TYR A 793 20.80 3.70 1.82
CA TYR A 793 20.71 2.42 2.52
C TYR A 793 21.93 1.59 2.19
N VAL A 794 22.50 0.97 3.22
CA VAL A 794 23.57 -0.01 3.08
C VAL A 794 23.23 -1.21 3.93
N SER A 795 23.39 -2.41 3.39
CA SER A 795 23.24 -3.64 4.15
C SER A 795 24.38 -4.62 3.91
N ALA A 796 24.64 -5.46 4.90
CA ALA A 796 25.54 -6.58 4.83
C ALA A 796 24.80 -7.85 5.25
N ASP A 797 24.88 -8.89 4.42
CA ASP A 797 24.36 -10.22 4.72
C ASP A 797 25.56 -11.18 4.83
N TYR A 798 25.71 -11.81 5.99
CA TYR A 798 26.84 -12.70 6.28
C TYR A 798 26.38 -14.10 6.69
N LYS A 799 26.83 -15.11 5.94
CA LYS A 799 26.62 -16.53 6.25
C LYS A 799 27.70 -17.00 7.25
N VAL A 800 27.33 -17.11 8.54
CA VAL A 800 28.21 -17.56 9.63
C VAL A 800 28.53 -19.06 9.53
N GLY A 801 27.97 -19.75 8.58
CA GLY A 801 28.12 -21.17 8.32
C GLY A 801 26.95 -21.67 7.49
N LYS A 802 26.75 -22.99 7.43
CA LYS A 802 25.70 -23.59 6.58
C LYS A 802 24.27 -23.27 7.05
N LYS A 803 24.10 -22.96 8.34
CA LYS A 803 22.75 -22.91 8.96
C LYS A 803 22.38 -21.52 9.49
N ILE A 804 23.32 -20.62 9.63
CA ILE A 804 23.11 -19.32 10.28
C ILE A 804 23.46 -18.19 9.30
N ASN A 805 22.57 -17.24 9.16
CA ASN A 805 22.79 -15.99 8.44
C ASN A 805 22.48 -14.80 9.35
N VAL A 806 23.36 -13.81 9.36
CA VAL A 806 23.19 -12.54 10.06
C VAL A 806 23.14 -11.44 9.03
N ASP A 807 22.17 -10.56 9.14
CA ASP A 807 22.07 -9.40 8.28
C ASP A 807 21.95 -8.12 9.10
N PHE A 808 22.63 -7.08 8.65
CA PHE A 808 22.61 -5.74 9.21
C PHE A 808 22.26 -4.75 8.11
N GLY A 809 21.44 -3.75 8.41
CA GLY A 809 21.08 -2.68 7.52
C GLY A 809 21.16 -1.34 8.22
N TYR A 810 21.56 -0.29 7.48
CA TYR A 810 21.52 1.09 7.94
C TYR A 810 20.92 1.98 6.87
N ARG A 811 19.87 2.71 7.24
CA ARG A 811 19.18 3.70 6.40
C ARG A 811 19.44 5.09 6.97
N PHE A 812 19.83 6.03 6.10
CA PHE A 812 19.93 7.44 6.45
C PHE A 812 18.99 8.27 5.59
N VAL A 813 18.32 9.25 6.22
CA VAL A 813 17.31 10.12 5.62
C VAL A 813 17.64 11.57 5.92
N ASP A 814 17.66 12.41 4.90
CA ASP A 814 17.80 13.86 5.01
C ASP A 814 16.94 14.55 3.93
N GLY A 815 16.88 15.89 3.97
CA GLY A 815 16.09 16.63 2.99
C GLY A 815 14.61 16.27 3.04
N LEU A 816 14.09 15.90 4.20
CA LEU A 816 12.67 15.76 4.46
C LEU A 816 12.10 17.14 4.80
N TYR A 817 11.01 17.50 4.15
CA TYR A 817 10.32 18.79 4.36
C TYR A 817 8.88 18.53 4.78
N ALA A 818 8.34 19.46 5.58
CA ALA A 818 6.92 19.48 5.92
C ALA A 818 6.06 19.68 4.66
N ASP A 819 4.89 19.07 4.63
CA ASP A 819 3.91 19.35 3.57
C ASP A 819 3.33 20.76 3.76
N TYR A 820 2.92 21.38 2.67
CA TYR A 820 2.29 22.69 2.75
C TYR A 820 0.80 22.55 3.05
N SER A 821 0.27 23.46 3.85
CA SER A 821 -1.15 23.67 4.02
C SER A 821 -1.54 25.03 3.45
N ILE A 822 -2.73 25.13 2.88
CA ILE A 822 -3.27 26.40 2.37
C ILE A 822 -3.58 27.42 3.48
N VAL A 823 -3.61 26.94 4.71
CA VAL A 823 -3.81 27.78 5.91
C VAL A 823 -2.49 28.15 6.59
N ASP A 824 -1.35 27.64 6.10
CA ASP A 824 -0.05 28.05 6.60
C ASP A 824 0.23 29.52 6.29
N ALA A 825 0.36 30.33 7.33
CA ALA A 825 0.64 31.77 7.19
C ALA A 825 1.92 32.04 6.41
N VAL A 826 2.88 31.11 6.43
CA VAL A 826 4.15 31.19 5.68
C VAL A 826 3.88 31.39 4.19
N PHE A 827 3.02 30.59 3.58
CA PHE A 827 2.80 30.61 2.13
C PHE A 827 1.82 31.67 1.65
N THR A 828 1.24 32.46 2.56
CA THR A 828 0.38 33.60 2.20
C THR A 828 1.17 34.90 1.94
N GLN A 829 2.48 34.86 2.19
CA GLN A 829 3.36 36.04 2.03
C GLN A 829 4.39 35.80 0.93
N PRO A 830 4.65 36.80 0.06
CA PRO A 830 5.79 36.72 -0.85
C PRO A 830 7.10 36.75 -0.05
N ASN A 831 8.15 36.15 -0.59
CA ASN A 831 9.47 36.03 0.05
C ASN A 831 9.45 35.32 1.40
N ASN A 832 8.66 34.25 1.51
CA ASN A 832 8.55 33.43 2.71
C ASN A 832 9.77 32.51 2.88
N ALA A 833 9.85 31.87 4.05
CA ALA A 833 10.94 30.96 4.40
C ALA A 833 10.88 29.59 3.67
N GLY A 834 9.85 29.35 2.88
CA GLY A 834 9.63 28.08 2.19
C GLY A 834 9.18 26.94 3.10
N ALA A 835 9.25 25.72 2.60
CA ALA A 835 8.90 24.53 3.38
C ALA A 835 9.91 24.27 4.51
N LEU A 836 9.40 23.95 5.69
CA LEU A 836 10.22 23.65 6.87
C LEU A 836 11.01 22.36 6.66
N LYS A 837 12.34 22.45 6.73
CA LYS A 837 13.20 21.27 6.73
C LYS A 837 13.15 20.56 8.06
N LEU A 838 12.87 19.26 8.05
CA LEU A 838 12.85 18.40 9.23
C LEU A 838 14.24 17.82 9.52
N PRO A 839 14.54 17.44 10.78
CA PRO A 839 15.83 16.88 11.15
C PRO A 839 16.15 15.59 10.41
N SER A 840 17.39 15.41 10.01
CA SER A 840 17.89 14.15 9.45
C SER A 840 17.95 13.06 10.51
N TYR A 841 17.85 11.80 10.08
CA TYR A 841 17.92 10.66 10.98
C TYR A 841 18.51 9.41 10.32
N GLY A 842 19.02 8.49 11.17
CA GLY A 842 19.54 7.20 10.77
C GLY A 842 18.89 6.06 11.54
N LEU A 843 18.55 4.98 10.85
CA LEU A 843 17.91 3.78 11.41
C LEU A 843 18.75 2.56 11.09
N ALA A 844 19.10 1.78 12.13
CA ALA A 844 19.81 0.52 11.98
C ALA A 844 18.90 -0.67 12.27
N ASP A 845 19.02 -1.73 11.46
CA ASP A 845 18.25 -2.97 11.60
C ASP A 845 19.21 -4.15 11.70
N LEU A 846 18.84 -5.14 12.50
CA LEU A 846 19.61 -6.39 12.68
C LEU A 846 18.69 -7.60 12.52
N GLY A 847 19.18 -8.61 11.80
CA GLY A 847 18.44 -9.83 11.57
C GLY A 847 19.28 -11.08 11.76
N LEU A 848 18.67 -12.14 12.25
CA LEU A 848 19.25 -13.45 12.43
C LEU A 848 18.33 -14.51 11.82
N THR A 849 18.86 -15.33 10.90
CA THR A 849 18.17 -16.51 10.37
C THR A 849 18.92 -17.77 10.75
N ALA A 850 18.22 -18.76 11.29
CA ALA A 850 18.76 -20.09 11.57
C ALA A 850 17.89 -21.17 10.90
N ARG A 851 18.53 -22.19 10.28
CA ARG A 851 17.84 -23.31 9.62
C ARG A 851 18.24 -24.63 10.23
N ALA A 852 17.25 -25.48 10.53
CA ALA A 852 17.46 -26.82 11.11
C ALA A 852 16.42 -27.80 10.52
N GLY A 853 16.82 -28.63 9.56
CA GLY A 853 15.88 -29.50 8.86
C GLY A 853 14.80 -28.69 8.15
N LYS A 854 13.56 -29.08 8.40
CA LYS A 854 12.36 -28.39 7.85
C LYS A 854 12.02 -27.09 8.59
N PHE A 855 12.77 -26.73 9.63
CA PHE A 855 12.52 -25.53 10.41
C PHE A 855 13.39 -24.35 9.96
N THR A 856 12.78 -23.18 9.89
CA THR A 856 13.46 -21.89 9.73
C THR A 856 13.05 -20.99 10.88
N PHE A 857 14.03 -20.52 11.64
CA PHE A 857 13.88 -19.49 12.66
C PHE A 857 14.37 -18.15 12.10
N ARG A 858 13.65 -17.09 12.34
CA ARG A 858 14.04 -15.71 12.01
C ARG A 858 13.76 -14.78 13.18
N ALA A 859 14.71 -13.92 13.53
CA ALA A 859 14.53 -12.81 14.46
C ALA A 859 14.97 -11.51 13.80
N ASN A 860 14.24 -10.43 14.03
CA ASN A 860 14.54 -9.08 13.55
C ASN A 860 14.44 -8.08 14.69
N VAL A 861 15.32 -7.09 14.67
CA VAL A 861 15.24 -5.87 15.47
C VAL A 861 15.32 -4.69 14.51
N ASN A 862 14.29 -3.85 14.48
CA ASN A 862 14.24 -2.65 13.67
C ASN A 862 14.50 -1.43 14.57
N ASN A 863 15.11 -0.37 14.03
CA ASN A 863 15.55 0.79 14.77
C ASN A 863 16.35 0.38 16.03
N LEU A 864 17.44 -0.37 15.82
CA LEU A 864 18.26 -0.98 16.86
C LEU A 864 18.71 0.01 17.94
N PHE A 865 19.01 1.25 17.57
CA PHE A 865 19.46 2.30 18.49
C PHE A 865 18.31 3.10 19.11
N ASP A 866 17.08 2.76 18.77
CA ASP A 866 15.88 3.41 19.30
C ASP A 866 15.86 4.93 19.05
N THR A 867 16.27 5.35 17.85
CA THR A 867 16.33 6.74 17.42
C THR A 867 14.93 7.36 17.44
N VAL A 868 14.80 8.57 18.04
CA VAL A 868 13.58 9.39 17.96
C VAL A 868 13.68 10.30 16.74
N TYR A 869 12.70 10.26 15.86
CA TYR A 869 12.72 11.02 14.61
C TYR A 869 11.32 11.43 14.17
N ILE A 870 11.24 12.57 13.50
CA ILE A 870 10.01 13.02 12.82
C ILE A 870 9.96 12.33 11.45
N SER A 871 8.85 11.67 11.16
CA SER A 871 8.60 11.02 9.87
C SER A 871 7.81 11.88 8.90
N GLU A 872 6.94 12.77 9.39
CA GLU A 872 6.10 13.68 8.60
C GLU A 872 5.72 14.91 9.42
N SER A 873 5.42 16.05 8.75
CA SER A 873 4.85 17.25 9.37
C SER A 873 3.89 17.92 8.39
N GLU A 874 2.71 18.32 8.88
CA GLU A 874 1.72 19.04 8.08
C GLU A 874 1.78 20.58 8.26
N THR A 875 2.70 21.08 9.07
CA THR A 875 2.83 22.52 9.37
C THR A 875 4.24 23.01 9.16
N ASN A 876 4.37 24.30 8.82
CA ASN A 876 5.61 24.96 8.44
C ASN A 876 5.94 26.14 9.36
N ILE A 877 5.89 25.97 10.68
CA ILE A 877 6.22 26.99 11.65
C ILE A 877 7.75 27.04 11.83
N HIS A 878 8.39 28.05 11.27
CA HIS A 878 9.81 28.27 11.43
C HIS A 878 10.12 28.85 12.81
N ALA A 879 11.21 28.39 13.42
CA ALA A 879 11.63 28.90 14.73
C ALA A 879 12.00 30.40 14.67
N ASP A 880 11.32 31.21 15.46
CA ASP A 880 11.48 32.63 15.57
C ASP A 880 11.91 33.11 16.98
N GLY A 881 12.17 32.16 17.88
CA GLY A 881 12.50 32.39 19.27
C GLY A 881 11.30 32.64 20.19
N SER A 882 10.08 32.70 19.66
CA SER A 882 8.85 32.89 20.46
C SER A 882 8.40 31.62 21.19
N ALA A 883 8.89 30.44 20.74
CA ALA A 883 8.61 29.13 21.36
C ALA A 883 9.89 28.28 21.44
N PRO A 884 9.95 27.30 22.35
CA PRO A 884 11.03 26.30 22.37
C PRO A 884 11.14 25.52 21.06
N THR A 885 12.29 24.88 20.84
CA THR A 885 12.52 23.97 19.71
C THR A 885 12.89 22.58 20.21
N TRP A 886 12.56 21.56 19.40
CA TRP A 886 13.06 20.21 19.51
C TRP A 886 13.90 19.88 18.27
N ASN A 887 15.19 19.61 18.48
CA ASN A 887 16.16 19.43 17.38
C ASN A 887 16.08 20.53 16.28
N GLY A 888 15.85 21.78 16.69
CA GLY A 888 15.77 22.94 15.78
C GLY A 888 14.38 23.16 15.16
N VAL A 889 13.40 22.29 15.42
CA VAL A 889 12.01 22.45 14.96
C VAL A 889 11.19 23.09 16.08
N ASP A 890 10.42 24.15 15.75
CA ASP A 890 9.50 24.80 16.68
C ASP A 890 8.47 23.79 17.21
N VAL A 891 8.30 23.72 18.53
CA VAL A 891 7.43 22.69 19.16
C VAL A 891 5.95 22.86 18.85
N ARG A 892 5.54 23.97 18.22
CA ARG A 892 4.18 24.19 17.75
C ARG A 892 3.85 23.41 16.46
N ASN A 893 4.86 22.89 15.74
CA ASN A 893 4.63 22.10 14.54
C ASN A 893 3.91 20.79 14.86
N SER A 894 2.92 20.48 14.04
CA SER A 894 2.17 19.21 14.08
C SER A 894 2.92 18.16 13.27
N VAL A 895 3.26 17.05 13.93
CA VAL A 895 4.15 16.03 13.37
C VAL A 895 3.68 14.61 13.68
N TRP A 896 4.20 13.64 12.88
CA TRP A 896 4.25 12.23 13.25
C TRP A 896 5.67 11.84 13.62
N PHE A 897 5.84 11.24 14.80
CA PHE A 897 7.08 10.57 15.16
C PHE A 897 7.08 9.13 14.65
N GLY A 898 8.22 8.69 14.13
CA GLY A 898 8.41 7.30 13.74
C GLY A 898 8.53 6.35 14.92
N PHE A 899 8.42 5.04 14.64
CA PHE A 899 8.53 4.02 15.68
C PHE A 899 9.93 3.95 16.26
N GLY A 900 10.00 3.65 17.52
CA GLY A 900 11.23 3.27 18.20
C GLY A 900 11.69 1.86 17.85
N ARG A 901 12.52 1.30 18.72
CA ARG A 901 12.98 -0.08 18.57
C ARG A 901 11.81 -1.05 18.66
N THR A 902 11.69 -1.88 17.61
CA THR A 902 10.74 -2.98 17.56
C THR A 902 11.45 -4.28 17.25
N TRP A 903 10.88 -5.39 17.71
CA TRP A 903 11.42 -6.72 17.43
C TRP A 903 10.30 -7.70 17.03
N ASN A 904 10.68 -8.71 16.27
CA ASN A 904 9.84 -9.87 16.01
C ASN A 904 10.69 -11.13 15.88
N ALA A 905 10.06 -12.27 16.15
CA ALA A 905 10.65 -13.58 15.94
C ALA A 905 9.63 -14.50 15.28
N SER A 906 10.07 -15.32 14.34
CA SER A 906 9.23 -16.28 13.65
C SER A 906 9.86 -17.67 13.59
N LEU A 907 9.01 -18.68 13.69
CA LEU A 907 9.35 -20.08 13.45
C LEU A 907 8.47 -20.61 12.32
N LYS A 908 9.10 -21.11 11.25
CA LYS A 908 8.44 -21.69 10.10
C LYS A 908 8.82 -23.16 9.94
N TYR A 909 7.83 -24.03 9.80
CA TYR A 909 7.98 -25.43 9.45
C TYR A 909 7.55 -25.64 8.00
N ASN A 910 8.41 -26.24 7.18
CA ASN A 910 8.10 -26.61 5.79
C ASN A 910 7.87 -28.12 5.71
N PHE A 911 6.86 -28.58 4.93
CA PHE A 911 6.49 -29.99 4.80
C PHE A 911 6.24 -30.42 3.35
#